data_2c37c2b3d438c07cf5d0dada686af2f6
#
_entry.id   2c37c2b3d438c07cf5d0dada686af2f6
#
_cell.length_a   1.000
_cell.length_b   1.000
_cell.length_c   1.000
_cell.angle_alpha   90.00
_cell.angle_beta   90.00
_cell.angle_gamma   90.00
#
_symmetry.space_group_name_H-M   'P 1'
#
loop_
_entity.id
_entity.type
_entity.pdbx_description
1 polymer ?
#
loop_
_entity_poly.entity_id
_entity_poly.type
_entity_poly.pdbx_seq_one_letter_code
_entity_poly.pdbx_strand_id
1 'polypeptide(L)'
;MKKWTRALYQPNLPLSPDGYVTASPAHIALSKQAAQEGMVLLKNNDSLLPLRSGSRVALFGKGSFDYVKGGGGSGDVTVAYVRNLYDGLKQEQVPVYEPLSDFYRNYVRERYAAGDQPGLMAEPALPDELVSAAQAASDVAVIVLSRFSGEGWDRSDVEYKGEEDNPWEHEVTLPQLASRVFGKSDFYRTDAERALVEQVCGAFDKVVLVLNVGGIVDVSWFRDDDRISSALLAYQGGMEGGSAMAALLTGKANPCGKLPDTFARDLNDYPSTEGFLDSPHYVEYTEDVYVGYRYFETLSGAAEKVCYPFGFGLSYTEFSLEVVTAGEKDGNIYVIVRVKNIGSCAGKEVVQLYYGAPQGLLQKPARSLAAFRKTGLLEPGESETLELSFAAADMASFDDLGKIQRSAYVLEEGRYKLYLGTSVRDVEELEYAYEQAAAEVVCQLSNSLAPSHLTKRLLADGSYESLPAGESVDPNASALPPFPPGSEEAIIPAVRGRDRYMMTHPYANDAQPFINVAEGKMTLEDFIAQLSDDDLIHLLGGQPNTSVSNTFGMGNLPEYGVPTVTTADGPAGLRLSPDCGVCTTAWPCATLLAATWDRELVEKVGAAAAGEVKENNIAVWLAPAVNLHRSPFCGRNFEYWSEDPLLTGKLAGAMVRGIQSQHVAATVKHFACNNKETNRKHSDSRVSQRALRELYMRAFEIIVREAQPWAIMSSYNIINGQRASESKELLTDILREEWGYTGLVMTDWWNRAEHYKEILAGNDLKMANGYPERVQAAMELGLVTRSDLEVCARRVLELILKID
;
A
#
# COMPACT_ATOMS: atom_id res chain seq x y z
N MET A 1 22.68 -2.34 -26.13
CA MET A 1 21.44 -1.72 -26.67
C MET A 1 20.58 -1.38 -25.48
N LYS A 2 20.08 -0.16 -25.40
CA LYS A 2 19.20 0.25 -24.28
C LYS A 2 17.90 -0.54 -24.29
N LYS A 3 17.28 -0.73 -23.13
CA LYS A 3 16.07 -1.52 -22.95
C LYS A 3 14.93 -1.05 -23.87
N TRP A 4 14.61 0.22 -23.88
CA TRP A 4 13.56 0.77 -24.71
C TRP A 4 13.82 0.63 -26.23
N THR A 5 15.06 0.61 -26.66
CA THR A 5 15.43 0.30 -28.04
C THR A 5 15.25 -1.19 -28.34
N ARG A 6 15.60 -2.07 -27.39
CA ARG A 6 15.37 -3.53 -27.52
C ARG A 6 13.90 -3.87 -27.56
N ALA A 7 13.10 -3.19 -26.72
CA ALA A 7 11.68 -3.41 -26.60
C ALA A 7 10.91 -3.31 -27.92
N LEU A 8 11.38 -2.46 -28.83
CA LEU A 8 10.82 -2.35 -30.17
C LEU A 8 11.07 -3.58 -31.05
N TYR A 9 12.18 -4.28 -30.84
CA TYR A 9 12.64 -5.30 -31.77
C TYR A 9 12.77 -6.71 -31.18
N GLN A 10 12.98 -6.81 -29.88
CA GLN A 10 13.29 -8.08 -29.21
C GLN A 10 12.56 -8.16 -27.85
N PRO A 11 11.25 -8.40 -27.85
CA PRO A 11 10.49 -8.61 -26.61
C PRO A 11 10.93 -9.88 -25.89
N ASN A 12 10.73 -9.94 -24.56
CA ASN A 12 10.90 -11.13 -23.71
C ASN A 12 12.31 -11.74 -23.76
N LEU A 13 13.34 -10.91 -23.63
CA LEU A 13 14.72 -11.38 -23.51
C LEU A 13 14.98 -11.85 -22.06
N PRO A 14 15.54 -13.05 -21.86
CA PRO A 14 15.95 -13.47 -20.53
C PRO A 14 17.07 -12.58 -20.00
N LEU A 15 17.03 -12.27 -18.69
CA LEU A 15 18.05 -11.46 -18.02
C LEU A 15 19.25 -12.30 -17.56
N SER A 16 19.05 -13.59 -17.38
CA SER A 16 20.04 -14.54 -16.89
C SER A 16 20.47 -15.49 -18.00
N PRO A 17 21.78 -15.83 -18.10
CA PRO A 17 22.27 -16.90 -18.99
C PRO A 17 21.64 -18.26 -18.67
N ASP A 18 21.21 -18.48 -17.42
CA ASP A 18 20.65 -19.73 -16.92
C ASP A 18 19.15 -19.84 -17.12
N GLY A 19 18.48 -18.84 -17.74
CA GLY A 19 17.06 -18.86 -18.04
C GLY A 19 16.30 -17.64 -17.55
N TYR A 20 14.97 -17.80 -17.38
CA TYR A 20 14.08 -16.73 -16.98
C TYR A 20 14.08 -16.54 -15.46
N VAL A 21 13.96 -15.27 -15.02
CA VAL A 21 13.80 -14.91 -13.60
C VAL A 21 12.33 -14.85 -13.18
N THR A 22 11.40 -14.66 -14.12
CA THR A 22 9.95 -14.63 -13.88
C THR A 22 9.49 -15.94 -13.22
N ALA A 23 8.88 -15.80 -12.03
CA ALA A 23 8.45 -16.91 -11.18
C ALA A 23 9.55 -17.98 -10.94
N SER A 24 10.82 -17.54 -10.89
CA SER A 24 11.96 -18.45 -10.62
C SER A 24 11.89 -19.02 -9.21
N PRO A 25 12.50 -20.18 -8.96
CA PRO A 25 12.58 -20.74 -7.61
C PRO A 25 13.15 -19.78 -6.57
N ALA A 26 14.10 -18.91 -6.96
CA ALA A 26 14.67 -17.90 -6.07
C ALA A 26 13.64 -16.83 -5.69
N HIS A 27 12.84 -16.33 -6.64
CA HIS A 27 11.79 -15.37 -6.39
C HIS A 27 10.67 -15.97 -5.52
N ILE A 28 10.26 -17.19 -5.80
CA ILE A 28 9.27 -17.93 -5.01
C ILE A 28 9.75 -18.13 -3.56
N ALA A 29 11.04 -18.50 -3.39
CA ALA A 29 11.64 -18.66 -2.06
C ALA A 29 11.69 -17.33 -1.30
N LEU A 30 12.05 -16.22 -1.96
CA LEU A 30 12.05 -14.88 -1.36
C LEU A 30 10.62 -14.42 -0.99
N SER A 31 9.62 -14.72 -1.83
CA SER A 31 8.20 -14.47 -1.51
C SER A 31 7.76 -15.23 -0.25
N LYS A 32 8.12 -16.51 -0.14
CA LYS A 32 7.88 -17.32 1.07
C LYS A 32 8.57 -16.72 2.30
N GLN A 33 9.83 -16.32 2.18
CA GLN A 33 10.57 -15.68 3.28
C GLN A 33 9.90 -14.39 3.73
N ALA A 34 9.53 -13.51 2.80
CA ALA A 34 8.85 -12.26 3.13
C ALA A 34 7.51 -12.51 3.83
N ALA A 35 6.76 -13.53 3.41
CA ALA A 35 5.52 -13.94 4.08
C ALA A 35 5.79 -14.45 5.52
N GLN A 36 6.79 -15.28 5.72
CA GLN A 36 7.16 -15.79 7.05
C GLN A 36 7.57 -14.66 8.01
N GLU A 37 8.32 -13.67 7.51
CA GLU A 37 8.84 -12.58 8.34
C GLU A 37 7.81 -11.48 8.64
N GLY A 38 6.69 -11.45 7.89
CA GLY A 38 5.63 -10.47 8.09
C GLY A 38 4.38 -11.01 8.80
N MET A 39 4.16 -12.32 8.84
CA MET A 39 3.04 -12.90 9.60
C MET A 39 3.24 -12.67 11.09
N VAL A 40 2.15 -12.30 11.81
CA VAL A 40 2.22 -11.86 13.21
C VAL A 40 1.58 -12.87 14.14
N LEU A 41 2.34 -13.37 15.10
CA LEU A 41 1.80 -14.21 16.18
C LEU A 41 1.13 -13.30 17.23
N LEU A 42 -0.21 -13.38 17.33
CA LEU A 42 -1.00 -12.53 18.21
C LEU A 42 -1.19 -13.15 19.62
N LYS A 43 -1.26 -14.47 19.69
CA LYS A 43 -1.53 -15.20 20.94
C LYS A 43 -0.82 -16.55 20.90
N ASN A 44 -0.25 -16.97 22.04
CA ASN A 44 0.39 -18.29 22.17
C ASN A 44 0.41 -18.75 23.65
N ASN A 45 -0.77 -19.09 24.20
CA ASN A 45 -0.92 -19.56 25.56
C ASN A 45 -0.32 -20.95 25.69
N ASP A 46 0.28 -21.23 26.84
CA ASP A 46 0.92 -22.51 27.20
C ASP A 46 1.95 -23.00 26.16
N SER A 47 2.49 -22.09 25.36
CA SER A 47 3.43 -22.41 24.28
C SER A 47 2.94 -23.53 23.37
N LEU A 48 1.65 -23.46 22.98
CA LEU A 48 1.06 -24.45 22.08
C LEU A 48 1.78 -24.48 20.72
N LEU A 49 2.17 -23.32 20.23
CA LEU A 49 3.03 -23.18 19.06
C LEU A 49 4.50 -23.00 19.50
N PRO A 50 5.46 -23.56 18.77
CA PRO A 50 5.27 -24.39 17.59
C PRO A 50 4.69 -25.77 17.91
N LEU A 51 3.97 -26.34 16.93
CA LEU A 51 3.37 -27.67 17.07
C LEU A 51 4.45 -28.72 17.36
N ARG A 52 4.14 -29.62 18.29
CA ARG A 52 5.05 -30.74 18.60
C ARG A 52 5.23 -31.65 17.40
N SER A 53 6.44 -32.16 17.18
CA SER A 53 6.71 -33.11 16.11
C SER A 53 5.80 -34.33 16.22
N GLY A 54 5.17 -34.70 15.11
CA GLY A 54 4.24 -35.83 15.02
C GLY A 54 2.81 -35.52 15.46
N SER A 55 2.51 -34.29 15.95
CA SER A 55 1.12 -33.89 16.21
C SER A 55 0.25 -34.02 14.97
N ARG A 56 -0.92 -34.64 15.13
CA ARG A 56 -1.92 -34.69 14.06
C ARG A 56 -2.87 -33.51 14.17
N VAL A 57 -3.10 -32.83 13.06
CA VAL A 57 -3.93 -31.63 12.95
C VAL A 57 -5.29 -31.96 12.38
N ALA A 58 -6.35 -31.45 13.00
CA ALA A 58 -7.68 -31.32 12.40
C ALA A 58 -7.82 -29.90 11.83
N LEU A 59 -8.00 -29.78 10.52
CA LEU A 59 -7.99 -28.50 9.81
C LEU A 59 -9.41 -28.05 9.50
N PHE A 60 -9.87 -27.01 10.19
CA PHE A 60 -11.23 -26.47 10.14
C PHE A 60 -11.29 -25.14 9.39
N GLY A 61 -12.49 -24.86 8.86
CA GLY A 61 -12.79 -23.62 8.14
C GLY A 61 -12.46 -23.69 6.66
N LYS A 62 -13.36 -23.14 5.84
CA LYS A 62 -13.16 -23.07 4.39
C LYS A 62 -11.84 -22.42 4.01
N GLY A 63 -11.36 -21.43 4.78
CA GLY A 63 -10.09 -20.73 4.56
C GLY A 63 -8.87 -21.65 4.51
N SER A 64 -8.98 -22.89 4.99
CA SER A 64 -7.94 -23.90 4.87
C SER A 64 -7.65 -24.28 3.40
N PHE A 65 -8.65 -24.14 2.53
CA PHE A 65 -8.60 -24.42 1.10
C PHE A 65 -8.96 -23.21 0.24
N ASP A 66 -9.83 -22.34 0.73
CA ASP A 66 -10.18 -21.04 0.15
C ASP A 66 -9.18 -19.97 0.62
N TYR A 67 -7.92 -20.12 0.18
CA TYR A 67 -6.83 -19.23 0.55
C TYR A 67 -6.81 -17.99 -0.35
N VAL A 68 -6.76 -16.83 0.27
CA VAL A 68 -6.66 -15.53 -0.41
C VAL A 68 -5.19 -15.10 -0.49
N LYS A 69 -4.60 -15.19 -1.70
CA LYS A 69 -3.20 -14.83 -1.95
C LYS A 69 -2.92 -13.33 -1.91
N GLY A 70 -3.93 -12.53 -2.27
CA GLY A 70 -3.86 -11.07 -2.40
C GLY A 70 -5.23 -10.49 -2.67
N GLY A 71 -5.36 -9.18 -2.68
CA GLY A 71 -6.61 -8.49 -3.01
C GLY A 71 -6.89 -8.39 -4.50
N GLY A 72 -8.08 -7.87 -4.84
CA GLY A 72 -8.55 -7.73 -6.21
C GLY A 72 -8.22 -6.38 -6.86
N GLY A 73 -8.58 -6.24 -8.13
CA GLY A 73 -8.30 -5.05 -8.92
C GLY A 73 -6.86 -5.02 -9.42
N SER A 74 -6.23 -3.86 -9.38
CA SER A 74 -4.83 -3.69 -9.82
C SER A 74 -3.83 -4.54 -9.01
N GLY A 75 -4.19 -4.96 -7.80
CA GLY A 75 -3.38 -5.84 -6.95
C GLY A 75 -3.45 -7.33 -7.28
N ASP A 76 -4.31 -7.77 -8.21
CA ASP A 76 -4.40 -9.19 -8.57
C ASP A 76 -3.25 -9.61 -9.50
N VAL A 77 -2.72 -10.82 -9.28
CA VAL A 77 -1.55 -11.37 -9.99
C VAL A 77 -1.88 -12.75 -10.54
N THR A 78 -1.60 -12.97 -11.83
CA THR A 78 -1.73 -14.28 -12.47
C THR A 78 -0.55 -15.18 -12.10
N VAL A 79 -0.83 -16.27 -11.41
CA VAL A 79 0.18 -17.21 -10.88
C VAL A 79 -0.04 -18.63 -11.41
N ALA A 80 1.02 -19.42 -11.46
CA ALA A 80 0.93 -20.80 -11.88
C ALA A 80 0.22 -21.71 -10.86
N TYR A 81 0.29 -21.37 -9.58
CA TYR A 81 -0.36 -22.06 -8.48
C TYR A 81 -0.46 -21.17 -7.25
N VAL A 82 -1.27 -21.57 -6.30
CA VAL A 82 -1.38 -20.97 -4.97
C VAL A 82 -1.30 -22.09 -3.95
N ARG A 83 -0.52 -21.94 -2.90
CA ARG A 83 -0.44 -22.88 -1.78
C ARG A 83 -1.26 -22.42 -0.61
N ASN A 84 -2.26 -23.19 -0.25
CA ASN A 84 -3.05 -23.01 0.96
C ASN A 84 -2.37 -23.68 2.18
N LEU A 85 -2.96 -23.56 3.38
CA LEU A 85 -2.38 -24.11 4.59
C LEU A 85 -2.29 -25.64 4.56
N TYR A 86 -3.29 -26.33 3.99
CA TYR A 86 -3.24 -27.79 3.84
C TYR A 86 -2.02 -28.21 3.03
N ASP A 87 -1.77 -27.59 1.89
CA ASP A 87 -0.60 -27.87 1.04
C ASP A 87 0.71 -27.63 1.80
N GLY A 88 0.79 -26.51 2.55
CA GLY A 88 1.94 -26.20 3.38
C GLY A 88 2.19 -27.25 4.45
N LEU A 89 1.17 -27.68 5.20
CA LEU A 89 1.29 -28.72 6.23
C LEU A 89 1.72 -30.07 5.63
N LYS A 90 1.22 -30.41 4.44
CA LYS A 90 1.63 -31.64 3.72
C LYS A 90 3.12 -31.56 3.32
N GLN A 91 3.61 -30.41 2.86
CA GLN A 91 5.03 -30.23 2.55
C GLN A 91 5.93 -30.38 3.79
N GLU A 92 5.46 -29.89 4.93
CA GLU A 92 6.13 -30.01 6.23
C GLU A 92 5.95 -31.40 6.87
N GLN A 93 5.26 -32.33 6.17
CA GLN A 93 4.98 -33.70 6.62
C GLN A 93 4.18 -33.75 7.93
N VAL A 94 3.35 -32.75 8.20
CA VAL A 94 2.44 -32.75 9.35
C VAL A 94 1.27 -33.66 9.05
N PRO A 95 0.97 -34.64 9.93
CA PRO A 95 -0.21 -35.49 9.77
C PRO A 95 -1.50 -34.66 9.87
N VAL A 96 -2.36 -34.73 8.88
CA VAL A 96 -3.66 -34.05 8.85
C VAL A 96 -4.77 -35.11 8.86
N TYR A 97 -5.91 -34.79 9.51
CA TYR A 97 -7.08 -35.66 9.49
C TYR A 97 -7.82 -35.49 8.16
N GLU A 98 -7.60 -36.43 7.24
CA GLU A 98 -8.02 -36.35 5.84
C GLU A 98 -9.54 -36.28 5.62
N PRO A 99 -10.40 -37.00 6.37
CA PRO A 99 -11.84 -36.91 6.12
C PRO A 99 -12.43 -35.52 6.29
N LEU A 100 -11.91 -34.71 7.24
CA LEU A 100 -12.30 -33.34 7.42
C LEU A 100 -11.74 -32.44 6.31
N SER A 101 -10.50 -32.69 5.91
CA SER A 101 -9.86 -31.99 4.78
C SER A 101 -10.59 -32.24 3.47
N ASP A 102 -11.06 -33.47 3.25
CA ASP A 102 -11.84 -33.83 2.06
C ASP A 102 -13.21 -33.13 2.04
N PHE A 103 -13.85 -33.00 3.19
CA PHE A 103 -15.10 -32.23 3.31
C PHE A 103 -14.92 -30.80 2.82
N TYR A 104 -13.96 -30.05 3.36
CA TYR A 104 -13.72 -28.66 2.97
C TYR A 104 -13.18 -28.54 1.54
N ARG A 105 -12.28 -29.41 1.12
CA ARG A 105 -11.75 -29.41 -0.25
C ARG A 105 -12.85 -29.59 -1.29
N ASN A 106 -13.77 -30.52 -1.05
CA ASN A 106 -14.90 -30.77 -1.94
C ASN A 106 -15.84 -29.56 -1.96
N TYR A 107 -16.18 -29.01 -0.79
CA TYR A 107 -17.02 -27.83 -0.67
C TYR A 107 -16.44 -26.64 -1.47
N VAL A 108 -15.18 -26.28 -1.22
CA VAL A 108 -14.52 -25.15 -1.90
C VAL A 108 -14.46 -25.37 -3.42
N ARG A 109 -14.14 -26.59 -3.86
CA ARG A 109 -14.13 -26.93 -5.29
C ARG A 109 -15.51 -26.76 -5.93
N GLU A 110 -16.57 -27.19 -5.27
CA GLU A 110 -17.94 -27.04 -5.75
C GLU A 110 -18.35 -25.57 -5.82
N ARG A 111 -17.97 -24.77 -4.82
CA ARG A 111 -18.25 -23.34 -4.82
C ARG A 111 -17.52 -22.58 -5.94
N TYR A 112 -16.25 -22.88 -6.16
CA TYR A 112 -15.52 -22.29 -7.30
C TYR A 112 -16.11 -22.72 -8.65
N ALA A 113 -16.53 -23.98 -8.78
CA ALA A 113 -17.22 -24.43 -9.98
C ALA A 113 -18.59 -23.74 -10.20
N ALA A 114 -19.22 -23.26 -9.12
CA ALA A 114 -20.44 -22.45 -9.17
C ALA A 114 -20.19 -20.95 -9.40
N GLY A 115 -18.92 -20.50 -9.48
CA GLY A 115 -18.53 -19.14 -9.79
C GLY A 115 -18.21 -18.26 -8.58
N ASP A 116 -18.14 -18.81 -7.38
CA ASP A 116 -17.72 -18.04 -6.20
C ASP A 116 -16.27 -17.60 -6.34
N GLN A 117 -15.97 -16.42 -5.78
CA GLN A 117 -14.64 -15.84 -5.77
C GLN A 117 -13.88 -16.21 -4.49
N PRO A 118 -12.53 -16.27 -4.52
CA PRO A 118 -11.71 -16.51 -3.33
C PRO A 118 -12.09 -15.58 -2.18
N GLY A 119 -12.25 -16.14 -0.97
CA GLY A 119 -12.61 -15.39 0.23
C GLY A 119 -14.07 -14.95 0.33
N LEU A 120 -14.86 -15.05 -0.75
CA LEU A 120 -16.24 -14.58 -0.86
C LEU A 120 -17.28 -15.72 -0.90
N MET A 121 -17.02 -16.84 -0.25
CA MET A 121 -17.98 -17.92 -0.05
C MET A 121 -18.36 -18.05 1.44
N ALA A 122 -19.55 -18.53 1.72
CA ALA A 122 -20.00 -18.78 3.08
C ALA A 122 -19.27 -19.95 3.73
N GLU A 123 -19.14 -19.95 5.06
CA GLU A 123 -18.68 -21.11 5.82
C GLU A 123 -19.74 -22.20 5.80
N PRO A 124 -19.43 -23.47 5.46
CA PRO A 124 -20.39 -24.56 5.46
C PRO A 124 -20.77 -25.01 6.88
N ALA A 125 -22.01 -25.48 7.05
CA ALA A 125 -22.40 -26.17 8.28
C ALA A 125 -21.62 -27.47 8.42
N LEU A 126 -21.04 -27.69 9.59
CA LEU A 126 -20.16 -28.84 9.86
C LEU A 126 -20.95 -29.93 10.62
N PRO A 127 -20.98 -31.20 10.13
CA PRO A 127 -21.63 -32.32 10.82
C PRO A 127 -20.96 -32.64 12.16
N ASP A 128 -21.75 -32.83 13.23
CA ASP A 128 -21.25 -33.14 14.58
C ASP A 128 -20.44 -34.44 14.61
N GLU A 129 -20.87 -35.47 13.82
CA GLU A 129 -20.12 -36.71 13.72
C GLU A 129 -18.73 -36.54 13.14
N LEU A 130 -18.55 -35.61 12.21
CA LEU A 130 -17.25 -35.32 11.60
C LEU A 130 -16.34 -34.59 12.60
N VAL A 131 -16.87 -33.67 13.40
CA VAL A 131 -16.12 -33.00 14.48
C VAL A 131 -15.68 -33.99 15.55
N SER A 132 -16.59 -34.87 15.99
CA SER A 132 -16.28 -35.92 17.00
C SER A 132 -15.23 -36.90 16.49
N ALA A 133 -15.29 -37.30 15.22
CA ALA A 133 -14.29 -38.16 14.61
C ALA A 133 -12.94 -37.48 14.45
N ALA A 134 -12.94 -36.22 14.10
CA ALA A 134 -11.73 -35.40 14.00
C ALA A 134 -11.06 -35.22 15.38
N GLN A 135 -11.84 -34.93 16.43
CA GLN A 135 -11.36 -34.83 17.79
C GLN A 135 -10.73 -36.14 18.30
N ALA A 136 -11.37 -37.29 18.03
CA ALA A 136 -10.83 -38.57 18.43
C ALA A 136 -9.53 -38.96 17.71
N ALA A 137 -9.27 -38.37 16.54
CA ALA A 137 -8.14 -38.70 15.68
C ALA A 137 -7.02 -37.67 15.67
N SER A 138 -7.17 -36.52 16.34
CA SER A 138 -6.24 -35.39 16.21
C SER A 138 -5.88 -34.77 17.56
N ASP A 139 -4.67 -34.18 17.64
CA ASP A 139 -4.14 -33.60 18.87
C ASP A 139 -4.48 -32.10 18.98
N VAL A 140 -4.68 -31.43 17.84
CA VAL A 140 -4.85 -29.97 17.74
C VAL A 140 -5.84 -29.64 16.65
N ALA A 141 -6.74 -28.72 16.91
CA ALA A 141 -7.59 -28.09 15.90
C ALA A 141 -6.93 -26.81 15.37
N VAL A 142 -6.95 -26.61 14.07
CA VAL A 142 -6.55 -25.36 13.42
C VAL A 142 -7.74 -24.81 12.65
N ILE A 143 -8.21 -23.63 13.03
CA ILE A 143 -9.33 -22.92 12.35
C ILE A 143 -8.73 -21.86 11.44
N VAL A 144 -9.12 -21.82 10.17
CA VAL A 144 -8.68 -20.81 9.21
C VAL A 144 -9.86 -19.97 8.72
N LEU A 145 -9.82 -18.68 8.99
CA LEU A 145 -10.78 -17.70 8.47
C LEU A 145 -10.12 -16.86 7.38
N SER A 146 -10.81 -16.66 6.26
CA SER A 146 -10.31 -15.87 5.14
C SER A 146 -11.21 -14.68 4.81
N ARG A 147 -10.59 -13.58 4.35
CA ARG A 147 -11.26 -12.36 3.88
C ARG A 147 -10.59 -11.87 2.61
N PHE A 148 -11.43 -11.39 1.69
CA PHE A 148 -11.00 -10.76 0.46
C PHE A 148 -11.48 -9.31 0.42
N SER A 149 -10.64 -8.43 -0.10
CA SER A 149 -11.00 -7.05 -0.41
C SER A 149 -10.34 -6.63 -1.72
N GLY A 150 -10.75 -5.50 -2.28
CA GLY A 150 -10.25 -5.09 -3.58
C GLY A 150 -10.48 -3.63 -3.89
N GLU A 151 -9.97 -3.24 -5.03
CA GLU A 151 -10.15 -1.94 -5.64
C GLU A 151 -11.61 -1.72 -6.05
N GLY A 152 -12.10 -0.50 -5.86
CA GLY A 152 -13.44 -0.07 -6.27
C GLY A 152 -14.53 -0.30 -5.23
N TRP A 153 -14.20 -0.75 -4.02
CA TRP A 153 -15.18 -0.96 -2.96
C TRP A 153 -14.60 -0.76 -1.56
N ASP A 154 -15.48 -0.31 -0.65
CA ASP A 154 -15.19 -0.24 0.77
C ASP A 154 -15.84 -1.41 1.52
N ARG A 155 -15.24 -1.85 2.62
CA ARG A 155 -15.62 -3.03 3.41
C ARG A 155 -16.82 -2.75 4.33
N SER A 156 -17.94 -2.33 3.77
CA SER A 156 -19.15 -1.98 4.50
C SER A 156 -20.36 -2.76 3.98
N ASP A 157 -21.46 -2.72 4.76
CA ASP A 157 -22.78 -3.27 4.40
C ASP A 157 -23.63 -2.29 3.58
N VAL A 158 -23.17 -1.07 3.39
CA VAL A 158 -23.90 -0.10 2.58
C VAL A 158 -23.81 -0.53 1.12
N GLU A 159 -24.96 -0.92 0.54
CA GLU A 159 -25.04 -1.12 -0.89
C GLU A 159 -24.74 0.18 -1.61
N TYR A 160 -23.54 0.28 -2.13
CA TYR A 160 -23.18 1.31 -3.07
C TYR A 160 -23.69 0.89 -4.46
N LYS A 161 -24.61 1.65 -5.01
CA LYS A 161 -24.90 1.60 -6.44
C LYS A 161 -23.70 2.20 -7.13
N GLY A 162 -22.96 1.39 -7.87
CA GLY A 162 -21.68 1.73 -8.47
C GLY A 162 -21.64 3.11 -9.12
N GLU A 163 -20.46 3.61 -9.41
CA GLU A 163 -20.33 4.89 -10.12
C GLU A 163 -21.18 4.83 -11.39
N GLU A 164 -22.16 5.72 -11.52
CA GLU A 164 -23.06 5.78 -12.68
C GLU A 164 -22.30 5.84 -14.02
N ASP A 165 -21.02 6.14 -13.97
CA ASP A 165 -20.09 6.36 -15.07
C ASP A 165 -19.07 5.24 -15.30
N ASN A 166 -19.14 4.10 -14.63
CA ASN A 166 -18.23 2.99 -14.88
C ASN A 166 -18.87 1.97 -15.82
N PRO A 167 -18.48 1.93 -17.11
CA PRO A 167 -19.08 1.01 -18.09
C PRO A 167 -18.78 -0.47 -17.83
N TRP A 168 -17.89 -0.80 -16.86
CA TRP A 168 -17.54 -2.15 -16.47
C TRP A 168 -18.43 -2.72 -15.34
N GLU A 169 -19.34 -1.92 -14.75
CA GLU A 169 -20.13 -2.28 -13.56
C GLU A 169 -21.49 -2.94 -13.84
N HIS A 170 -21.71 -3.45 -15.03
CA HIS A 170 -22.95 -4.16 -15.37
C HIS A 170 -23.01 -5.62 -14.89
N GLU A 171 -21.92 -6.14 -14.34
CA GLU A 171 -21.89 -7.46 -13.72
C GLU A 171 -22.04 -7.37 -12.20
N VAL A 172 -22.46 -8.46 -11.55
CA VAL A 172 -22.52 -8.55 -10.08
C VAL A 172 -21.17 -8.22 -9.51
N THR A 173 -21.04 -7.07 -8.86
CA THR A 173 -19.78 -6.56 -8.37
C THR A 173 -19.29 -7.36 -7.15
N LEU A 174 -17.98 -7.37 -6.91
CA LEU A 174 -17.38 -7.99 -5.71
C LEU A 174 -17.99 -7.45 -4.40
N PRO A 175 -18.31 -6.14 -4.24
CA PRO A 175 -19.04 -5.63 -3.10
C PRO A 175 -20.39 -6.30 -2.85
N GLN A 176 -21.16 -6.52 -3.90
CA GLN A 176 -22.45 -7.20 -3.79
C GLN A 176 -22.31 -8.69 -3.41
N LEU A 177 -21.26 -9.35 -3.87
CA LEU A 177 -20.95 -10.72 -3.44
C LEU A 177 -20.54 -10.76 -1.97
N ALA A 178 -19.68 -9.82 -1.53
CA ALA A 178 -19.25 -9.73 -0.14
C ALA A 178 -20.42 -9.46 0.82
N SER A 179 -21.34 -8.55 0.48
CA SER A 179 -22.51 -8.25 1.31
C SER A 179 -23.46 -9.45 1.48
N ARG A 180 -23.56 -10.32 0.47
CA ARG A 180 -24.33 -11.57 0.57
C ARG A 180 -23.74 -12.57 1.56
N VAL A 181 -22.41 -12.59 1.70
CA VAL A 181 -21.70 -13.53 2.59
C VAL A 181 -21.59 -12.95 4.00
N PHE A 182 -21.14 -11.70 4.13
CA PHE A 182 -20.77 -11.11 5.41
C PHE A 182 -21.89 -10.26 6.07
N GLY A 183 -22.97 -9.97 5.36
CA GLY A 183 -24.09 -9.19 5.87
C GLY A 183 -23.69 -7.72 6.12
N LYS A 184 -23.27 -7.38 7.34
CA LYS A 184 -22.96 -5.99 7.72
C LYS A 184 -21.58 -5.53 7.25
N SER A 185 -20.57 -6.34 7.48
CA SER A 185 -19.17 -6.05 7.12
C SER A 185 -18.33 -7.30 7.30
N ASP A 186 -17.34 -7.48 6.45
CA ASP A 186 -16.34 -8.54 6.58
C ASP A 186 -15.35 -8.32 7.75
N PHE A 187 -15.45 -7.20 8.43
CA PHE A 187 -14.73 -6.95 9.68
C PHE A 187 -15.13 -7.96 10.77
N TYR A 188 -16.44 -8.26 10.88
CA TYR A 188 -16.97 -9.17 11.87
C TYR A 188 -17.07 -10.61 11.37
N ARG A 189 -17.15 -11.57 12.31
CA ARG A 189 -17.50 -12.96 12.01
C ARG A 189 -18.95 -13.08 11.59
N THR A 190 -19.21 -13.94 10.60
CA THR A 190 -20.57 -14.37 10.24
C THR A 190 -21.15 -15.28 11.32
N ASP A 191 -22.47 -15.51 11.30
CA ASP A 191 -23.11 -16.47 12.19
C ASP A 191 -22.57 -17.91 11.98
N ALA A 192 -22.29 -18.28 10.74
CA ALA A 192 -21.71 -19.58 10.41
C ALA A 192 -20.29 -19.75 10.96
N GLU A 193 -19.46 -18.71 10.88
CA GLU A 193 -18.12 -18.72 11.48
C GLU A 193 -18.18 -18.74 13.02
N ARG A 194 -19.14 -18.04 13.64
CA ARG A 194 -19.36 -18.15 15.08
C ARG A 194 -19.74 -19.56 15.48
N ALA A 195 -20.67 -20.19 14.76
CA ALA A 195 -21.09 -21.56 15.01
C ALA A 195 -19.94 -22.57 14.87
N LEU A 196 -19.10 -22.40 13.82
CA LEU A 196 -17.89 -23.20 13.63
C LEU A 196 -16.96 -23.10 14.83
N VAL A 197 -16.62 -21.87 15.26
CA VAL A 197 -15.71 -21.64 16.40
C VAL A 197 -16.25 -22.27 17.68
N GLU A 198 -17.53 -22.06 18.00
CA GLU A 198 -18.17 -22.65 19.19
C GLU A 198 -18.14 -24.18 19.16
N GLN A 199 -18.44 -24.78 18.01
CA GLN A 199 -18.44 -26.25 17.85
C GLN A 199 -17.03 -26.83 18.02
N VAL A 200 -16.02 -26.21 17.42
CA VAL A 200 -14.61 -26.65 17.51
C VAL A 200 -14.06 -26.44 18.92
N CYS A 201 -14.27 -25.26 19.52
CA CYS A 201 -13.83 -24.96 20.89
C CYS A 201 -14.58 -25.81 21.96
N GLY A 202 -15.78 -26.28 21.63
CA GLY A 202 -16.49 -27.25 22.47
C GLY A 202 -15.95 -28.68 22.41
N ALA A 203 -15.23 -29.02 21.36
CA ALA A 203 -14.69 -30.35 21.12
C ALA A 203 -13.18 -30.48 21.44
N PHE A 204 -12.39 -29.44 21.24
CA PHE A 204 -10.92 -29.44 21.34
C PHE A 204 -10.43 -28.54 22.47
N ASP A 205 -9.46 -29.02 23.26
CA ASP A 205 -8.77 -28.25 24.29
C ASP A 205 -7.59 -27.41 23.71
N LYS A 206 -7.14 -27.74 22.52
CA LYS A 206 -6.01 -27.08 21.84
C LYS A 206 -6.47 -26.56 20.50
N VAL A 207 -6.71 -25.28 20.43
CA VAL A 207 -7.20 -24.61 19.23
C VAL A 207 -6.22 -23.51 18.79
N VAL A 208 -5.82 -23.56 17.53
CA VAL A 208 -5.03 -22.53 16.84
C VAL A 208 -5.94 -21.83 15.84
N LEU A 209 -5.96 -20.50 15.88
CA LEU A 209 -6.64 -19.69 14.89
C LEU A 209 -5.63 -19.12 13.89
N VAL A 210 -5.98 -19.15 12.60
CA VAL A 210 -5.23 -18.51 11.53
C VAL A 210 -6.15 -17.55 10.77
N LEU A 211 -5.72 -16.30 10.64
CA LEU A 211 -6.45 -15.25 9.94
C LEU A 211 -5.76 -14.89 8.62
N ASN A 212 -6.36 -15.30 7.50
CA ASN A 212 -5.91 -14.95 6.15
C ASN A 212 -6.76 -13.77 5.64
N VAL A 213 -6.32 -12.55 5.93
CA VAL A 213 -7.09 -11.31 5.73
C VAL A 213 -6.23 -10.20 5.11
N GLY A 214 -6.84 -9.25 4.41
CA GLY A 214 -6.11 -8.14 3.77
C GLY A 214 -5.81 -6.95 4.69
N GLY A 215 -6.31 -6.94 5.92
CA GLY A 215 -6.16 -5.83 6.86
C GLY A 215 -6.88 -6.09 8.17
N ILE A 216 -7.25 -5.02 8.86
CA ILE A 216 -7.86 -5.07 10.19
C ILE A 216 -9.22 -5.80 10.16
N VAL A 217 -9.42 -6.71 11.11
CA VAL A 217 -10.68 -7.43 11.39
C VAL A 217 -10.92 -7.47 12.89
N ASP A 218 -12.13 -7.86 13.31
CA ASP A 218 -12.44 -8.08 14.73
C ASP A 218 -11.61 -9.24 15.29
N VAL A 219 -10.79 -8.91 16.27
CA VAL A 219 -9.92 -9.86 17.01
C VAL A 219 -10.32 -9.95 18.49
N SER A 220 -11.31 -9.19 18.92
CA SER A 220 -11.73 -9.08 20.31
C SER A 220 -12.22 -10.42 20.88
N TRP A 221 -12.91 -11.19 20.04
CA TRP A 221 -13.58 -12.43 20.44
C TRP A 221 -12.63 -13.58 20.80
N PHE A 222 -11.41 -13.62 20.26
CA PHE A 222 -10.44 -14.67 20.63
C PHE A 222 -9.34 -14.19 21.57
N ARG A 223 -9.12 -12.87 21.64
CA ARG A 223 -8.07 -12.32 22.50
C ARG A 223 -8.22 -12.76 23.94
N ASP A 224 -9.43 -12.66 24.48
CA ASP A 224 -9.76 -12.93 25.87
C ASP A 224 -10.47 -14.32 26.05
N ASP A 225 -10.56 -15.15 24.99
CA ASP A 225 -11.15 -16.50 25.03
C ASP A 225 -10.05 -17.55 25.20
N ASP A 226 -9.91 -18.11 26.42
CA ASP A 226 -8.87 -19.10 26.74
C ASP A 226 -9.03 -20.43 25.98
N ARG A 227 -10.18 -20.70 25.39
CA ARG A 227 -10.40 -21.89 24.55
C ARG A 227 -9.57 -21.82 23.25
N ILE A 228 -9.18 -20.61 22.81
CA ILE A 228 -8.29 -20.42 21.68
C ILE A 228 -6.89 -20.17 22.21
N SER A 229 -6.05 -21.17 22.12
CA SER A 229 -4.72 -21.17 22.72
C SER A 229 -3.72 -20.32 21.96
N SER A 230 -3.82 -20.30 20.60
CA SER A 230 -2.89 -19.54 19.76
C SER A 230 -3.60 -18.89 18.60
N ALA A 231 -3.08 -17.74 18.12
CA ALA A 231 -3.62 -17.03 16.98
C ALA A 231 -2.49 -16.44 16.12
N LEU A 232 -2.51 -16.75 14.82
CA LEU A 232 -1.60 -16.25 13.80
C LEU A 232 -2.36 -15.37 12.82
N LEU A 233 -1.95 -14.11 12.69
CA LEU A 233 -2.40 -13.21 11.65
C LEU A 233 -1.48 -13.41 10.43
N ALA A 234 -2.00 -14.11 9.43
CA ALA A 234 -1.23 -14.49 8.25
C ALA A 234 -1.29 -13.45 7.12
N TYR A 235 -2.20 -12.48 7.23
CA TYR A 235 -2.47 -11.52 6.16
C TYR A 235 -2.71 -12.23 4.80
N GLN A 236 -2.31 -11.61 3.69
CA GLN A 236 -2.34 -12.18 2.34
C GLN A 236 -0.90 -12.42 1.88
N GLY A 237 -0.43 -13.64 2.03
CA GLY A 237 0.98 -14.03 1.93
C GLY A 237 1.48 -14.35 0.52
N GLY A 238 0.80 -13.91 -0.54
CA GLY A 238 1.19 -14.24 -1.91
C GLY A 238 0.99 -15.72 -2.24
N MET A 239 1.68 -16.19 -3.28
CA MET A 239 1.48 -17.56 -3.79
C MET A 239 1.95 -18.66 -2.83
N GLU A 240 2.89 -18.38 -1.93
CA GLU A 240 3.48 -19.32 -0.97
C GLU A 240 3.00 -19.10 0.48
N GLY A 241 1.94 -18.33 0.71
CA GLY A 241 1.49 -18.01 2.06
C GLY A 241 1.12 -19.23 2.89
N GLY A 242 0.55 -20.28 2.29
CA GLY A 242 0.28 -21.54 2.99
C GLY A 242 1.53 -22.25 3.46
N SER A 243 2.60 -22.26 2.65
CA SER A 243 3.91 -22.79 3.04
C SER A 243 4.56 -21.97 4.14
N ALA A 244 4.36 -20.64 4.11
CA ALA A 244 4.84 -19.75 5.16
C ALA A 244 4.12 -19.98 6.50
N MET A 245 2.79 -20.07 6.48
CA MET A 245 1.99 -20.41 7.66
C MET A 245 2.42 -21.76 8.27
N ALA A 246 2.56 -22.79 7.45
CA ALA A 246 2.97 -24.12 7.92
C ALA A 246 4.37 -24.10 8.58
N ALA A 247 5.32 -23.37 8.01
CA ALA A 247 6.66 -23.23 8.59
C ALA A 247 6.63 -22.54 9.96
N LEU A 248 5.79 -21.51 10.13
CA LEU A 248 5.58 -20.86 11.42
C LEU A 248 4.90 -21.79 12.41
N LEU A 249 3.82 -22.47 12.05
CA LEU A 249 3.10 -23.39 12.92
C LEU A 249 3.98 -24.55 13.40
N THR A 250 4.93 -25.00 12.58
CA THR A 250 5.83 -26.12 12.90
C THR A 250 7.15 -25.71 13.56
N GLY A 251 7.41 -24.41 13.70
CA GLY A 251 8.66 -23.90 14.26
C GLY A 251 9.87 -23.99 13.33
N LYS A 252 9.67 -24.29 12.04
CA LYS A 252 10.73 -24.20 11.04
C LYS A 252 11.11 -22.75 10.71
N ALA A 253 10.21 -21.82 10.99
CA ALA A 253 10.46 -20.40 11.07
C ALA A 253 9.93 -19.87 12.40
N ASN A 254 10.61 -18.86 12.96
CA ASN A 254 10.17 -18.18 14.16
C ASN A 254 9.40 -16.91 13.77
N PRO A 255 8.18 -16.66 14.31
CA PRO A 255 7.47 -15.41 14.09
C PRO A 255 8.30 -14.20 14.53
N CYS A 256 8.38 -13.20 13.68
CA CYS A 256 9.08 -11.94 13.94
C CYS A 256 8.39 -10.73 13.31
N GLY A 257 7.18 -10.92 12.79
CA GLY A 257 6.33 -9.85 12.27
C GLY A 257 5.76 -9.00 13.41
N LYS A 258 5.57 -7.71 13.15
CA LYS A 258 4.96 -6.75 14.06
C LYS A 258 3.81 -6.04 13.36
N LEU A 259 2.72 -5.78 14.09
CA LEU A 259 1.53 -5.12 13.53
C LEU A 259 1.88 -3.73 12.95
N PRO A 260 1.53 -3.45 11.70
CA PRO A 260 1.64 -2.11 11.12
C PRO A 260 0.44 -1.22 11.46
N ASP A 261 -0.53 -1.75 12.19
CA ASP A 261 -1.79 -1.10 12.53
C ASP A 261 -2.21 -1.43 13.96
N THR A 262 -3.01 -0.54 14.55
CA THR A 262 -3.70 -0.77 15.83
C THR A 262 -4.99 -1.56 15.59
N PHE A 263 -5.18 -2.66 16.29
CA PHE A 263 -6.40 -3.46 16.27
C PHE A 263 -7.29 -3.11 17.46
N ALA A 264 -8.39 -2.40 17.20
CA ALA A 264 -9.37 -2.06 18.23
C ALA A 264 -10.42 -3.17 18.43
N ARG A 265 -11.25 -3.04 19.49
CA ARG A 265 -12.28 -4.03 19.86
C ARG A 265 -13.47 -4.03 18.91
N ASP A 266 -13.81 -2.86 18.39
CA ASP A 266 -14.97 -2.66 17.53
C ASP A 266 -14.63 -1.67 16.42
N LEU A 267 -15.35 -1.79 15.30
CA LEU A 267 -15.17 -0.89 14.16
C LEU A 267 -15.47 0.56 14.53
N ASN A 268 -16.45 0.77 15.44
CA ASN A 268 -16.84 2.09 15.92
C ASN A 268 -15.83 2.71 16.92
N ASP A 269 -14.82 1.98 17.32
CA ASP A 269 -13.73 2.51 18.16
C ASP A 269 -12.72 3.35 17.37
N TYR A 270 -12.69 3.20 16.06
CA TYR A 270 -11.85 4.02 15.19
C TYR A 270 -12.49 5.37 14.92
N PRO A 271 -11.78 6.49 15.15
CA PRO A 271 -12.34 7.84 14.99
C PRO A 271 -12.76 8.13 13.54
N SER A 272 -12.15 7.45 12.57
CA SER A 272 -12.46 7.58 11.14
C SER A 272 -13.76 6.89 10.72
N THR A 273 -14.40 6.08 11.59
CA THR A 273 -15.64 5.35 11.24
C THR A 273 -16.82 6.30 11.18
N GLU A 274 -16.87 7.26 12.11
CA GLU A 274 -17.88 8.32 12.07
C GLU A 274 -17.71 9.16 10.80
N GLY A 275 -18.77 9.33 10.04
CA GLY A 275 -18.76 10.10 8.80
C GLY A 275 -18.17 9.43 7.56
N PHE A 276 -17.56 8.22 7.68
CA PHE A 276 -16.95 7.57 6.52
C PHE A 276 -17.98 7.19 5.43
N LEU A 277 -19.14 6.74 5.83
CA LEU A 277 -20.22 6.28 4.93
C LEU A 277 -21.37 7.30 4.77
N ASP A 278 -21.32 8.44 5.44
CA ASP A 278 -22.43 9.42 5.48
C ASP A 278 -22.71 10.05 4.11
N SER A 279 -21.71 10.16 3.26
CA SER A 279 -21.88 10.76 1.93
C SER A 279 -21.01 10.03 0.89
N PRO A 280 -21.56 9.78 -0.32
CA PRO A 280 -20.73 9.32 -1.43
C PRO A 280 -19.87 10.45 -2.03
N HIS A 281 -20.19 11.71 -1.74
CA HIS A 281 -19.55 12.87 -2.39
C HIS A 281 -18.40 13.47 -1.60
N TYR A 282 -18.28 13.14 -0.32
CA TYR A 282 -17.17 13.62 0.51
C TYR A 282 -16.92 12.70 1.70
N VAL A 283 -15.76 12.88 2.29
CA VAL A 283 -15.41 12.34 3.60
C VAL A 283 -14.62 13.38 4.38
N GLU A 284 -15.00 13.63 5.64
CA GLU A 284 -14.35 14.60 6.51
C GLU A 284 -13.33 13.91 7.41
N TYR A 285 -12.11 14.41 7.42
CA TYR A 285 -11.00 13.89 8.23
C TYR A 285 -10.93 14.65 9.56
N THR A 286 -12.04 14.59 10.30
CA THR A 286 -12.20 15.35 11.54
C THR A 286 -11.29 14.88 12.67
N GLU A 287 -10.79 13.67 12.60
CA GLU A 287 -9.82 13.11 13.53
C GLU A 287 -8.42 13.74 13.40
N ASP A 288 -8.18 14.51 12.34
CA ASP A 288 -6.94 15.25 12.09
C ASP A 288 -5.70 14.33 12.15
N VAL A 289 -4.72 14.66 13.00
CA VAL A 289 -3.49 13.86 13.18
C VAL A 289 -3.68 12.63 14.08
N TYR A 290 -4.87 12.43 14.64
CA TYR A 290 -5.17 11.33 15.55
C TYR A 290 -5.72 10.12 14.82
N VAL A 291 -4.86 9.44 14.07
CA VAL A 291 -5.16 8.19 13.34
C VAL A 291 -4.40 7.04 13.98
N GLY A 292 -5.03 5.86 14.06
CA GLY A 292 -4.41 4.66 14.61
C GLY A 292 -3.87 4.86 16.02
N TYR A 293 -2.66 4.40 16.31
CA TYR A 293 -2.07 4.53 17.65
C TYR A 293 -1.97 5.98 18.13
N ARG A 294 -1.85 6.96 17.21
CA ARG A 294 -1.84 8.39 17.60
C ARG A 294 -3.14 8.79 18.28
N TYR A 295 -4.26 8.22 17.88
CA TYR A 295 -5.55 8.36 18.55
C TYR A 295 -5.60 7.56 19.85
N PHE A 296 -5.33 6.26 19.76
CA PHE A 296 -5.55 5.34 20.88
C PHE A 296 -4.61 5.57 22.06
N GLU A 297 -3.41 6.08 21.85
CA GLU A 297 -2.47 6.39 22.93
C GLU A 297 -2.60 7.83 23.47
N THR A 298 -3.42 8.68 22.83
CA THR A 298 -3.56 10.10 23.19
C THR A 298 -4.90 10.39 23.89
N LEU A 299 -6.02 9.92 23.32
CA LEU A 299 -7.35 10.30 23.80
C LEU A 299 -7.72 9.50 25.07
N SER A 300 -8.32 10.21 26.03
CA SER A 300 -8.76 9.60 27.29
C SER A 300 -9.75 8.46 27.04
N GLY A 301 -9.50 7.27 27.63
CA GLY A 301 -10.33 6.07 27.48
C GLY A 301 -10.17 5.34 26.13
N ALA A 302 -9.41 5.88 25.18
CA ALA A 302 -9.20 5.22 23.90
C ALA A 302 -8.26 4.00 24.01
N ALA A 303 -7.28 4.05 24.90
CA ALA A 303 -6.34 2.94 25.12
C ALA A 303 -7.01 1.63 25.54
N GLU A 304 -8.13 1.69 26.26
CA GLU A 304 -8.89 0.52 26.73
C GLU A 304 -9.63 -0.21 25.60
N LYS A 305 -9.82 0.47 24.46
CA LYS A 305 -10.47 -0.05 23.26
C LYS A 305 -9.56 -0.89 22.38
N VAL A 306 -8.26 -0.92 22.65
CA VAL A 306 -7.26 -1.62 21.83
C VAL A 306 -7.16 -3.09 22.25
N CYS A 307 -7.27 -3.99 21.27
CA CYS A 307 -6.96 -5.41 21.43
C CYS A 307 -5.47 -5.68 21.31
N TYR A 308 -4.88 -5.21 20.21
CA TYR A 308 -3.44 -5.33 19.94
C TYR A 308 -2.89 -3.98 19.48
N PRO A 309 -1.86 -3.46 20.15
CA PRO A 309 -1.31 -2.15 19.82
C PRO A 309 -0.44 -2.19 18.56
N PHE A 310 -0.23 -1.04 17.95
CA PHE A 310 0.74 -0.84 16.89
C PHE A 310 2.13 -1.36 17.28
N GLY A 311 2.80 -2.06 16.37
CA GLY A 311 4.11 -2.65 16.60
C GLY A 311 4.11 -3.97 17.38
N PHE A 312 2.95 -4.48 17.84
CA PHE A 312 2.85 -5.72 18.61
C PHE A 312 3.12 -6.96 17.73
N GLY A 313 3.76 -7.97 18.31
CA GLY A 313 3.94 -9.29 17.72
C GLY A 313 4.79 -10.16 18.62
N LEU A 314 4.36 -11.42 18.83
CA LEU A 314 5.05 -12.41 19.65
C LEU A 314 6.09 -13.20 18.84
N SER A 315 7.03 -13.80 19.54
CA SER A 315 8.05 -14.70 19.02
C SER A 315 8.08 -15.99 19.84
N TYR A 316 8.72 -17.05 19.34
CA TYR A 316 9.00 -18.28 20.07
C TYR A 316 10.25 -18.15 20.97
N THR A 317 10.96 -17.02 20.89
CA THR A 317 12.11 -16.69 21.72
C THR A 317 11.91 -15.32 22.38
N GLU A 318 12.78 -14.98 23.31
CA GLU A 318 12.72 -13.71 24.05
C GLU A 318 13.98 -12.91 23.80
N PHE A 319 13.82 -11.57 23.81
CA PHE A 319 14.93 -10.64 23.63
C PHE A 319 15.01 -9.66 24.80
N SER A 320 16.21 -9.27 25.15
CA SER A 320 16.45 -8.14 26.04
C SER A 320 17.03 -6.96 25.24
N LEU A 321 16.56 -5.76 25.58
CA LEU A 321 17.08 -4.51 25.02
C LEU A 321 17.86 -3.77 26.11
N GLU A 322 19.07 -3.33 25.77
CA GLU A 322 19.93 -2.54 26.66
C GLU A 322 20.34 -1.27 25.92
N VAL A 323 19.95 -0.10 26.44
CA VAL A 323 20.39 1.17 25.90
C VAL A 323 21.87 1.38 26.27
N VAL A 324 22.72 1.40 25.25
CA VAL A 324 24.16 1.62 25.43
C VAL A 324 24.45 3.11 25.60
N THR A 325 23.83 3.94 24.77
CA THR A 325 23.91 5.41 24.85
C THR A 325 22.81 6.04 24.01
N ALA A 326 22.43 7.24 24.41
CA ALA A 326 21.53 8.11 23.64
C ALA A 326 22.03 9.55 23.71
N GLY A 327 21.79 10.32 22.68
CA GLY A 327 22.24 11.69 22.62
C GLY A 327 21.80 12.40 21.32
N GLU A 328 22.33 13.62 21.14
CA GLU A 328 22.16 14.40 19.93
C GLU A 328 23.55 14.75 19.37
N LYS A 329 23.66 14.73 18.05
CA LYS A 329 24.84 15.18 17.34
C LYS A 329 24.43 15.80 15.99
N ASP A 330 24.86 17.01 15.75
CA ASP A 330 24.65 17.74 14.48
C ASP A 330 23.15 17.79 14.07
N GLY A 331 22.24 18.02 15.05
CA GLY A 331 20.80 18.07 14.85
C GLY A 331 20.13 16.70 14.71
N ASN A 332 20.87 15.59 14.85
CA ASN A 332 20.33 14.24 14.81
C ASN A 332 20.34 13.62 16.19
N ILE A 333 19.19 13.12 16.61
CA ILE A 333 19.05 12.31 17.82
C ILE A 333 19.44 10.88 17.45
N TYR A 334 20.24 10.23 18.30
CA TYR A 334 20.63 8.84 18.12
C TYR A 334 20.45 8.04 19.40
N VAL A 335 20.11 6.76 19.26
CA VAL A 335 20.02 5.78 20.32
C VAL A 335 20.76 4.52 19.87
N ILE A 336 21.77 4.10 20.63
CA ILE A 336 22.49 2.85 20.41
C ILE A 336 21.94 1.84 21.40
N VAL A 337 21.43 0.74 20.91
CA VAL A 337 20.80 -0.32 21.69
C VAL A 337 21.45 -1.66 21.39
N ARG A 338 21.76 -2.43 22.43
CA ARG A 338 22.15 -3.84 22.32
C ARG A 338 20.92 -4.71 22.48
N VAL A 339 20.65 -5.52 21.46
CA VAL A 339 19.60 -6.54 21.47
C VAL A 339 20.24 -7.89 21.68
N LYS A 340 19.77 -8.66 22.66
CA LYS A 340 20.27 -10.00 22.94
C LYS A 340 19.12 -11.01 22.93
N ASN A 341 19.30 -12.12 22.23
CA ASN A 341 18.39 -13.25 22.32
C ASN A 341 18.66 -13.98 23.64
N ILE A 342 17.71 -13.91 24.57
CA ILE A 342 17.76 -14.54 25.91
C ILE A 342 16.92 -15.80 26.00
N GLY A 343 16.23 -16.18 24.91
CA GLY A 343 15.38 -17.37 24.84
C GLY A 343 16.12 -18.60 24.33
N SER A 344 15.34 -19.56 23.80
CA SER A 344 15.82 -20.92 23.51
C SER A 344 15.93 -21.26 22.03
N CYS A 345 15.50 -20.42 21.12
CA CYS A 345 15.60 -20.63 19.67
C CYS A 345 16.03 -19.35 18.94
N ALA A 346 16.55 -19.53 17.73
CA ALA A 346 16.97 -18.40 16.90
C ALA A 346 15.78 -17.52 16.50
N GLY A 347 15.99 -16.22 16.48
CA GLY A 347 14.93 -15.26 16.13
C GLY A 347 15.45 -13.88 15.75
N LYS A 348 14.53 -13.05 15.28
CA LYS A 348 14.77 -11.63 14.98
C LYS A 348 13.84 -10.76 15.80
N GLU A 349 14.30 -9.57 16.20
CA GLU A 349 13.46 -8.58 16.90
C GLU A 349 13.45 -7.24 16.19
N VAL A 350 12.33 -6.51 16.32
CA VAL A 350 12.17 -5.15 15.83
C VAL A 350 12.24 -4.17 16.98
N VAL A 351 13.28 -3.36 16.99
CA VAL A 351 13.43 -2.26 17.95
C VAL A 351 12.74 -1.02 17.41
N GLN A 352 11.87 -0.42 18.22
CA GLN A 352 11.03 0.72 17.86
C GLN A 352 11.36 1.88 18.80
N LEU A 353 11.65 3.04 18.21
CA LEU A 353 11.92 4.27 18.95
C LEU A 353 10.78 5.26 18.70
N TYR A 354 10.18 5.75 19.75
CA TYR A 354 9.10 6.73 19.71
C TYR A 354 9.52 8.02 20.40
N TYR A 355 8.91 9.14 20.03
CA TYR A 355 8.99 10.38 20.77
C TYR A 355 7.63 10.83 21.28
N GLY A 356 7.62 11.55 22.39
CA GLY A 356 6.47 12.26 22.93
C GLY A 356 6.80 13.74 23.01
N ALA A 357 6.16 14.55 22.17
CA ALA A 357 6.36 15.98 22.15
C ALA A 357 5.62 16.68 23.29
N PRO A 358 6.12 17.84 23.80
CA PRO A 358 5.43 18.61 24.81
C PRO A 358 4.10 19.15 24.26
N GLN A 359 3.04 19.10 25.07
CA GLN A 359 1.78 19.76 24.75
C GLN A 359 1.93 21.27 24.89
N GLY A 360 1.59 22.00 23.81
CA GLY A 360 1.72 23.43 23.75
C GLY A 360 0.53 24.07 23.06
N LEU A 361 0.77 25.11 22.26
CA LEU A 361 -0.27 25.74 21.44
C LEU A 361 -0.76 24.79 20.33
N LEU A 362 0.14 23.97 19.80
CA LEU A 362 -0.18 22.88 18.90
C LEU A 362 -0.32 21.60 19.72
N GLN A 363 -1.53 21.09 19.86
CA GLN A 363 -1.76 19.81 20.54
C GLN A 363 -1.26 18.66 19.67
N LYS A 364 -0.63 17.65 20.29
CA LYS A 364 0.13 16.64 19.59
C LYS A 364 -0.24 15.23 20.07
N PRO A 365 -0.03 14.19 19.25
CA PRO A 365 -0.11 12.81 19.71
C PRO A 365 0.82 12.55 20.89
N ALA A 366 0.39 11.73 21.84
CA ALA A 366 1.20 11.37 23.00
C ALA A 366 2.49 10.63 22.61
N ARG A 367 2.45 9.89 21.52
CA ARG A 367 3.59 9.16 20.92
C ARG A 367 3.56 9.22 19.40
N SER A 368 4.74 9.30 18.79
CA SER A 368 4.94 9.18 17.34
C SER A 368 6.20 8.36 17.08
N LEU A 369 6.15 7.46 16.11
CA LEU A 369 7.30 6.65 15.71
C LEU A 369 8.38 7.58 15.13
N ALA A 370 9.61 7.45 15.63
CA ALA A 370 10.78 8.25 15.24
C ALA A 370 11.75 7.44 14.36
N ALA A 371 12.00 6.20 14.75
CA ALA A 371 12.88 5.29 14.01
C ALA A 371 12.58 3.83 14.38
N PHE A 372 13.00 2.92 13.52
CA PHE A 372 12.95 1.47 13.80
C PHE A 372 14.10 0.74 13.12
N ARG A 373 14.50 -0.41 13.69
CA ARG A 373 15.48 -1.33 13.13
C ARG A 373 15.11 -2.75 13.50
N LYS A 374 15.31 -3.67 12.54
CA LYS A 374 15.18 -5.12 12.79
C LYS A 374 16.56 -5.73 12.89
N THR A 375 16.75 -6.68 13.80
CA THR A 375 18.00 -7.42 13.94
C THR A 375 18.19 -8.41 12.81
N GLY A 376 19.42 -8.84 12.57
CA GLY A 376 19.69 -10.11 11.92
C GLY A 376 19.11 -11.28 12.72
N LEU A 377 19.28 -12.50 12.21
CA LEU A 377 18.92 -13.72 12.94
C LEU A 377 19.94 -13.91 14.09
N LEU A 378 19.44 -13.91 15.34
CA LEU A 378 20.24 -14.09 16.54
C LEU A 378 20.01 -15.49 17.11
N GLU A 379 21.08 -16.27 17.23
CA GLU A 379 21.04 -17.54 17.96
C GLU A 379 20.86 -17.30 19.48
N PRO A 380 20.41 -18.30 20.27
CA PRO A 380 20.32 -18.19 21.70
C PRO A 380 21.62 -17.71 22.33
N GLY A 381 21.55 -16.59 23.08
CA GLY A 381 22.69 -15.94 23.71
C GLY A 381 23.45 -14.94 22.84
N GLU A 382 23.22 -14.89 21.54
CA GLU A 382 23.80 -13.87 20.65
C GLU A 382 23.20 -12.49 20.85
N SER A 383 23.97 -11.47 20.49
CA SER A 383 23.56 -10.08 20.54
C SER A 383 24.04 -9.29 19.34
N GLU A 384 23.25 -8.29 18.99
CA GLU A 384 23.55 -7.30 17.96
C GLU A 384 23.40 -5.90 18.55
N THR A 385 24.23 -4.97 18.08
CA THR A 385 24.10 -3.55 18.46
C THR A 385 23.54 -2.79 17.28
N LEU A 386 22.42 -2.13 17.51
CA LEU A 386 21.69 -1.33 16.53
C LEU A 386 21.83 0.16 16.86
N GLU A 387 21.93 0.98 15.82
CA GLU A 387 21.79 2.43 15.92
C GLU A 387 20.47 2.85 15.29
N LEU A 388 19.65 3.56 16.05
CA LEU A 388 18.45 4.24 15.59
C LEU A 388 18.73 5.74 15.60
N SER A 389 18.48 6.43 14.50
CA SER A 389 18.70 7.87 14.41
C SER A 389 17.64 8.56 13.56
N PHE A 390 17.34 9.82 13.90
CA PHE A 390 16.41 10.67 13.17
C PHE A 390 16.75 12.15 13.44
N ALA A 391 16.34 13.06 12.56
CA ALA A 391 16.57 14.48 12.77
C ALA A 391 15.66 15.04 13.87
N ALA A 392 16.17 15.85 14.77
CA ALA A 392 15.34 16.53 15.78
C ALA A 392 14.20 17.35 15.11
N ALA A 393 14.47 17.91 13.95
CA ALA A 393 13.50 18.61 13.13
C ALA A 393 12.27 17.76 12.72
N ASP A 394 12.40 16.44 12.66
CA ASP A 394 11.28 15.53 12.33
C ASP A 394 10.22 15.46 13.45
N MET A 395 10.50 15.99 14.64
CA MET A 395 9.54 16.11 15.74
C MET A 395 8.68 17.38 15.64
N ALA A 396 8.92 18.24 14.67
CA ALA A 396 8.15 19.47 14.48
C ALA A 396 6.70 19.17 14.05
N SER A 397 5.78 20.02 14.50
CA SER A 397 4.37 19.99 14.10
C SER A 397 4.05 21.13 13.13
N PHE A 398 3.15 20.89 12.19
CA PHE A 398 2.75 21.89 11.20
C PHE A 398 1.68 22.83 11.77
N ASP A 399 1.97 24.13 11.78
CA ASP A 399 1.06 25.17 12.22
C ASP A 399 0.31 25.80 11.02
N ASP A 400 -0.85 25.24 10.71
CA ASP A 400 -1.71 25.68 9.63
C ASP A 400 -2.55 26.93 10.00
N LEU A 401 -2.79 27.17 11.28
CA LEU A 401 -3.62 28.27 11.77
C LEU A 401 -2.82 29.53 12.14
N GLY A 402 -1.50 29.43 12.27
CA GLY A 402 -0.65 30.54 12.67
C GLY A 402 -0.71 30.83 14.15
N LYS A 403 -0.83 29.82 14.99
CA LYS A 403 -0.75 29.98 16.46
C LYS A 403 0.64 30.44 16.92
N ILE A 404 1.66 30.04 16.17
CA ILE A 404 3.06 30.43 16.34
C ILE A 404 3.56 31.08 15.03
N GLN A 405 3.56 30.31 13.94
CA GLN A 405 3.94 30.76 12.60
C GLN A 405 3.13 30.00 11.55
N ARG A 406 2.25 30.71 10.83
CA ARG A 406 1.38 30.10 9.84
C ARG A 406 2.15 29.42 8.73
N SER A 407 1.67 28.24 8.33
CA SER A 407 2.23 27.41 7.24
C SER A 407 3.69 27.02 7.49
N ALA A 408 4.04 26.70 8.72
CA ALA A 408 5.40 26.32 9.09
C ALA A 408 5.43 25.07 9.96
N TYR A 409 6.50 24.29 9.83
CA TYR A 409 6.84 23.29 10.83
C TYR A 409 7.54 23.96 12.01
N VAL A 410 7.04 23.70 13.21
CA VAL A 410 7.50 24.34 14.45
C VAL A 410 7.84 23.29 15.49
N LEU A 411 9.04 23.39 16.06
CA LEU A 411 9.40 22.77 17.34
C LEU A 411 8.99 23.74 18.45
N GLU A 412 8.04 23.33 19.31
CA GLU A 412 7.67 24.16 20.45
C GLU A 412 8.68 23.98 21.59
N GLU A 413 8.78 24.99 22.46
CA GLU A 413 9.58 24.91 23.69
C GLU A 413 9.13 23.76 24.57
N GLY A 414 10.10 23.03 25.12
CA GLY A 414 9.85 21.97 26.10
C GLY A 414 10.65 20.72 25.89
N ARG A 415 10.30 19.72 26.69
CA ARG A 415 11.00 18.42 26.75
C ARG A 415 10.34 17.42 25.82
N TYR A 416 11.07 16.92 24.84
CA TYR A 416 10.70 15.84 23.94
C TYR A 416 11.24 14.53 24.50
N LYS A 417 10.35 13.71 25.04
CA LYS A 417 10.68 12.42 25.64
C LYS A 417 10.91 11.36 24.56
N LEU A 418 11.79 10.42 24.85
CA LEU A 418 12.03 9.28 23.96
C LEU A 418 11.62 7.98 24.65
N TYR A 419 11.07 7.06 23.88
CA TYR A 419 10.61 5.76 24.35
C TYR A 419 11.16 4.67 23.44
N LEU A 420 11.79 3.65 24.02
CA LEU A 420 12.37 2.53 23.27
C LEU A 420 11.70 1.22 23.68
N GLY A 421 11.38 0.37 22.71
CA GLY A 421 10.80 -0.94 22.99
C GLY A 421 10.46 -1.75 21.76
N THR A 422 9.48 -2.65 21.87
CA THR A 422 9.08 -3.61 20.84
C THR A 422 7.66 -3.40 20.30
N SER A 423 6.92 -2.45 20.88
CA SER A 423 5.63 -1.95 20.37
C SER A 423 5.37 -0.55 20.94
N VAL A 424 4.32 0.14 20.49
CA VAL A 424 3.99 1.47 21.03
C VAL A 424 3.66 1.45 22.55
N ARG A 425 3.29 0.30 23.10
CA ARG A 425 2.97 0.12 24.53
C ARG A 425 4.05 -0.58 25.33
N ASP A 426 4.77 -1.49 24.71
CA ASP A 426 5.91 -2.17 25.33
C ASP A 426 7.17 -1.35 25.09
N VAL A 427 7.27 -0.24 25.82
CA VAL A 427 8.35 0.75 25.73
C VAL A 427 8.75 1.25 27.10
N GLU A 428 10.03 1.58 27.26
CA GLU A 428 10.58 2.29 28.40
C GLU A 428 10.95 3.74 28.00
N GLU A 429 10.64 4.70 28.89
CA GLU A 429 11.10 6.10 28.74
C GLU A 429 12.61 6.16 28.97
N LEU A 430 13.34 6.74 28.02
CA LEU A 430 14.79 6.91 28.13
C LEU A 430 15.14 8.02 29.11
N GLU A 431 16.30 7.91 29.78
CA GLU A 431 16.85 8.99 30.61
C GLU A 431 17.15 10.25 29.78
N TYR A 432 17.62 10.05 28.53
CA TYR A 432 17.85 11.13 27.59
C TYR A 432 16.53 11.63 26.99
N ALA A 433 16.37 12.94 26.98
CA ALA A 433 15.30 13.64 26.29
C ALA A 433 15.89 14.83 25.51
N TYR A 434 15.27 15.20 24.42
CA TYR A 434 15.68 16.40 23.68
C TYR A 434 14.98 17.63 24.29
N GLU A 435 15.78 18.66 24.63
CA GLU A 435 15.29 19.89 25.25
C GLU A 435 15.29 21.03 24.23
N GLN A 436 14.11 21.50 23.84
CA GLN A 436 13.94 22.67 22.99
C GLN A 436 13.77 23.91 23.87
N ALA A 437 14.75 24.83 23.84
CA ALA A 437 14.81 25.95 24.75
C ALA A 437 13.79 27.08 24.45
N ALA A 438 13.34 27.18 23.22
CA ALA A 438 12.33 28.14 22.74
C ALA A 438 11.66 27.62 21.48
N ALA A 439 10.47 28.10 21.15
CA ALA A 439 9.84 27.75 19.90
C ALA A 439 10.70 28.13 18.69
N GLU A 440 10.86 27.20 17.76
CA GLU A 440 11.69 27.35 16.56
C GLU A 440 10.90 27.00 15.29
N VAL A 441 10.96 27.87 14.29
CA VAL A 441 10.46 27.59 12.95
C VAL A 441 11.51 26.79 12.20
N VAL A 442 11.28 25.49 12.07
CA VAL A 442 12.19 24.57 11.39
C VAL A 442 12.14 24.76 9.86
N CYS A 443 10.93 24.94 9.33
CA CYS A 443 10.71 25.13 7.90
C CYS A 443 9.47 25.95 7.64
N GLN A 444 9.62 27.05 6.87
CA GLN A 444 8.49 27.84 6.38
C GLN A 444 8.04 27.29 5.02
N LEU A 445 6.76 27.01 4.86
CA LEU A 445 6.17 26.43 3.66
C LEU A 445 5.06 27.31 3.09
N SER A 446 4.47 26.86 1.97
CA SER A 446 3.32 27.50 1.34
C SER A 446 2.02 27.28 2.12
N ASN A 447 1.08 28.20 1.99
CA ASN A 447 -0.30 28.03 2.50
C ASN A 447 -1.15 27.31 1.45
N SER A 448 -0.76 26.08 1.08
CA SER A 448 -1.40 25.32 0.01
C SER A 448 -2.40 24.32 0.57
N LEU A 449 -3.44 24.00 -0.20
CA LEU A 449 -4.49 23.01 0.11
C LEU A 449 -5.30 23.34 1.37
N ALA A 450 -5.58 24.61 1.62
CA ALA A 450 -6.44 25.00 2.74
C ALA A 450 -7.85 24.41 2.59
N PRO A 451 -8.44 23.83 3.66
CA PRO A 451 -9.76 23.23 3.57
C PRO A 451 -10.86 24.28 3.32
N SER A 452 -11.76 23.98 2.37
CA SER A 452 -12.90 24.86 2.06
C SER A 452 -14.15 24.51 2.85
N HIS A 453 -14.32 23.25 3.23
CA HIS A 453 -15.55 22.73 3.83
C HIS A 453 -15.35 22.03 5.18
N LEU A 454 -14.13 21.66 5.56
CA LEU A 454 -13.85 21.08 6.88
C LEU A 454 -13.90 22.19 7.93
N THR A 455 -14.88 22.11 8.85
CA THR A 455 -15.16 23.19 9.81
C THR A 455 -14.58 22.96 11.20
N LYS A 456 -14.15 21.72 11.50
CA LYS A 456 -13.63 21.34 12.82
C LYS A 456 -12.59 20.25 12.71
N ARG A 457 -11.73 20.14 13.71
CA ARG A 457 -10.81 19.02 13.90
C ARG A 457 -10.69 18.62 15.37
N LEU A 458 -10.38 17.35 15.62
CA LEU A 458 -10.18 16.79 16.95
C LEU A 458 -8.89 17.32 17.58
N LEU A 459 -8.91 17.53 18.90
CA LEU A 459 -7.75 17.88 19.72
C LEU A 459 -7.39 16.74 20.68
N ALA A 460 -6.20 16.79 21.27
CA ALA A 460 -5.67 15.77 22.19
C ALA A 460 -6.54 15.53 23.43
N ASP A 461 -7.28 16.53 23.87
CA ASP A 461 -8.18 16.47 25.02
C ASP A 461 -9.59 15.93 24.68
N GLY A 462 -9.84 15.58 23.41
CA GLY A 462 -11.14 15.10 22.92
C GLY A 462 -12.11 16.23 22.53
N SER A 463 -11.76 17.48 22.68
CA SER A 463 -12.52 18.61 22.17
C SER A 463 -12.31 18.82 20.68
N TYR A 464 -13.08 19.74 20.07
CA TYR A 464 -12.90 20.10 18.68
C TYR A 464 -12.50 21.58 18.54
N GLU A 465 -11.52 21.82 17.71
CA GLU A 465 -11.11 23.16 17.27
C GLU A 465 -11.83 23.52 15.97
N SER A 466 -12.32 24.76 15.88
CA SER A 466 -12.91 25.28 14.65
C SER A 466 -11.83 25.61 13.63
N LEU A 467 -12.10 25.26 12.39
CA LEU A 467 -11.26 25.61 11.24
C LEU A 467 -11.89 26.75 10.45
N PRO A 468 -11.09 27.68 9.90
CA PRO A 468 -11.60 28.73 9.04
C PRO A 468 -12.12 28.13 7.73
N ALA A 469 -13.25 28.63 7.23
CA ALA A 469 -13.74 28.27 5.91
C ALA A 469 -12.83 28.88 4.83
N GLY A 470 -12.36 28.06 3.92
CA GLY A 470 -11.64 28.51 2.72
C GLY A 470 -12.61 28.92 1.59
N GLU A 471 -12.05 29.34 0.47
CA GLU A 471 -12.82 29.57 -0.75
C GLU A 471 -13.25 28.23 -1.35
N SER A 472 -14.53 28.14 -1.72
CA SER A 472 -15.06 26.95 -2.40
C SER A 472 -14.72 27.02 -3.88
N VAL A 473 -14.10 25.99 -4.39
CA VAL A 473 -13.82 25.82 -5.82
C VAL A 473 -14.81 24.79 -6.38
N ASP A 474 -15.37 25.04 -7.55
CA ASP A 474 -16.11 24.00 -8.27
C ASP A 474 -15.11 23.09 -8.99
N PRO A 475 -14.97 21.82 -8.56
CA PRO A 475 -14.01 20.89 -9.17
C PRO A 475 -14.34 20.53 -10.62
N ASN A 476 -15.55 20.84 -11.09
CA ASN A 476 -16.00 20.60 -12.46
C ASN A 476 -15.98 21.86 -13.34
N ALA A 477 -15.61 23.02 -12.78
CA ALA A 477 -15.51 24.24 -13.57
C ALA A 477 -14.51 24.06 -14.72
N SER A 478 -14.88 24.45 -15.94
CA SER A 478 -14.00 24.42 -17.11
C SER A 478 -14.23 25.67 -17.96
N ALA A 479 -13.17 26.19 -18.57
CA ALA A 479 -13.25 27.25 -19.58
C ALA A 479 -13.68 26.70 -20.95
N LEU A 480 -13.63 25.39 -21.15
CA LEU A 480 -14.08 24.69 -22.35
C LEU A 480 -15.57 24.33 -22.23
N PRO A 481 -16.31 24.21 -23.36
CA PRO A 481 -17.64 23.67 -23.32
C PRO A 481 -17.70 22.30 -22.65
N PRO A 482 -18.80 21.94 -21.97
CA PRO A 482 -18.97 20.59 -21.43
C PRO A 482 -18.71 19.52 -22.47
N PHE A 483 -18.28 18.34 -22.03
CA PHE A 483 -18.20 17.18 -22.93
C PHE A 483 -19.58 16.92 -23.56
N PRO A 484 -19.65 16.60 -24.86
CA PRO A 484 -20.91 16.23 -25.48
C PRO A 484 -21.56 15.05 -24.75
N PRO A 485 -22.89 15.06 -24.52
CA PRO A 485 -23.58 13.91 -23.94
C PRO A 485 -23.26 12.62 -24.69
N GLY A 486 -22.91 11.54 -23.96
CA GLY A 486 -22.52 10.26 -24.54
C GLY A 486 -21.06 10.18 -25.03
N SER A 487 -20.29 11.26 -24.98
CA SER A 487 -18.85 11.22 -25.26
C SER A 487 -18.04 10.57 -24.13
N GLU A 488 -18.65 10.38 -22.97
CA GLU A 488 -18.09 9.67 -21.83
C GLU A 488 -17.78 8.21 -22.18
N GLU A 489 -18.64 7.55 -22.96
CA GLU A 489 -18.36 6.23 -23.52
C GLU A 489 -17.32 6.27 -24.64
N ALA A 490 -17.21 7.37 -25.38
CA ALA A 490 -16.22 7.56 -26.44
C ALA A 490 -14.81 7.89 -25.91
N ILE A 491 -14.68 8.23 -24.61
CA ILE A 491 -13.40 8.44 -23.93
C ILE A 491 -12.68 7.11 -23.69
N ILE A 492 -13.39 5.98 -23.70
CA ILE A 492 -12.76 4.65 -23.84
C ILE A 492 -12.20 4.60 -25.25
N PRO A 493 -10.90 4.56 -25.46
CA PRO A 493 -10.34 4.80 -26.76
C PRO A 493 -10.76 3.73 -27.76
N ALA A 494 -11.46 4.12 -28.76
CA ALA A 494 -11.13 3.58 -30.06
C ALA A 494 -9.62 3.82 -30.21
N VAL A 495 -8.82 2.75 -30.25
CA VAL A 495 -7.36 2.77 -30.31
C VAL A 495 -6.91 3.77 -31.37
N ARG A 496 -6.81 5.05 -31.00
CA ARG A 496 -6.30 6.08 -31.87
C ARG A 496 -4.80 5.85 -31.98
N GLY A 497 -4.30 5.80 -33.19
CA GLY A 497 -2.87 5.62 -33.43
C GLY A 497 -2.42 4.18 -33.63
N ARG A 498 -3.31 3.21 -33.82
CA ARG A 498 -2.91 1.85 -34.24
C ARG A 498 -1.93 1.86 -35.40
N ASP A 499 -2.05 2.81 -36.29
CA ASP A 499 -1.19 2.95 -37.47
C ASP A 499 0.24 3.36 -37.13
N ARG A 500 0.45 3.94 -35.94
CA ARG A 500 1.79 4.32 -35.46
C ARG A 500 2.57 3.17 -34.76
N TYR A 501 1.95 2.00 -34.52
CA TYR A 501 2.64 0.86 -33.91
C TYR A 501 3.60 0.13 -34.84
N MET A 502 3.36 0.17 -36.10
CA MET A 502 4.12 -0.61 -37.07
C MET A 502 5.19 0.29 -37.66
N MET A 503 6.35 0.29 -37.04
CA MET A 503 7.54 0.93 -37.62
C MET A 503 7.95 0.20 -38.88
N THR A 504 7.49 0.70 -40.00
CA THR A 504 7.99 0.27 -41.32
C THR A 504 9.26 1.03 -41.71
N HIS A 505 9.42 2.24 -41.15
CA HIS A 505 10.64 3.05 -41.29
C HIS A 505 10.92 3.77 -40.01
N PRO A 506 12.18 3.76 -39.52
CA PRO A 506 12.51 4.24 -38.18
C PRO A 506 12.41 5.76 -37.97
N TYR A 507 12.33 6.57 -39.02
CA TYR A 507 12.36 8.02 -38.91
C TYR A 507 11.58 8.70 -40.03
N ALA A 508 10.92 9.83 -39.66
CA ALA A 508 10.23 10.67 -40.64
C ALA A 508 11.23 11.63 -41.34
N ASN A 509 11.31 11.57 -42.66
CA ASN A 509 12.13 12.50 -43.46
C ASN A 509 13.49 12.84 -42.83
N ASP A 510 13.80 14.12 -42.68
CA ASP A 510 15.08 14.62 -42.17
C ASP A 510 15.09 14.80 -40.63
N ALA A 511 14.09 14.27 -39.92
CA ALA A 511 14.00 14.38 -38.45
C ALA A 511 15.19 13.67 -37.77
N GLN A 512 15.76 14.33 -36.76
CA GLN A 512 16.82 13.73 -35.95
C GLN A 512 16.21 12.75 -34.96
N PRO A 513 16.66 11.50 -34.94
CA PRO A 513 16.06 10.47 -34.11
C PRO A 513 16.37 10.64 -32.63
N PHE A 514 15.43 10.22 -31.78
CA PHE A 514 15.53 10.27 -30.31
C PHE A 514 16.77 9.55 -29.75
N ILE A 515 17.27 8.51 -30.45
CA ILE A 515 18.50 7.83 -30.07
C ILE A 515 19.72 8.79 -30.02
N ASN A 516 19.73 9.88 -30.79
CA ASN A 516 20.79 10.87 -30.75
C ASN A 516 20.87 11.58 -29.40
N VAL A 517 19.71 11.77 -28.73
CA VAL A 517 19.69 12.31 -27.36
C VAL A 517 20.31 11.30 -26.39
N ALA A 518 19.92 10.04 -26.48
CA ALA A 518 20.44 8.97 -25.62
C ALA A 518 21.95 8.74 -25.80
N GLU A 519 22.49 9.03 -26.99
CA GLU A 519 23.92 8.93 -27.32
C GLU A 519 24.70 10.23 -27.07
N GLY A 520 24.04 11.30 -26.60
CA GLY A 520 24.66 12.61 -26.36
C GLY A 520 25.08 13.37 -27.62
N LYS A 521 24.49 13.05 -28.78
CA LYS A 521 24.75 13.72 -30.08
C LYS A 521 23.83 14.93 -30.29
N MET A 522 22.79 15.05 -29.49
CA MET A 522 21.76 16.10 -29.55
C MET A 522 21.26 16.37 -28.12
N THR A 523 20.90 17.62 -27.82
CA THR A 523 20.22 17.94 -26.55
C THR A 523 18.74 17.51 -26.61
N LEU A 524 18.13 17.29 -25.44
CA LEU A 524 16.70 16.99 -25.37
C LEU A 524 15.88 18.21 -25.81
N GLU A 525 16.35 19.42 -25.54
CA GLU A 525 15.77 20.68 -25.97
C GLU A 525 15.67 20.77 -27.50
N ASP A 526 16.78 20.48 -28.20
CA ASP A 526 16.81 20.50 -29.67
C ASP A 526 15.91 19.40 -30.26
N PHE A 527 15.82 18.25 -29.58
CA PHE A 527 14.90 17.19 -29.97
C PHE A 527 13.44 17.63 -29.86
N ILE A 528 13.05 18.22 -28.71
CA ILE A 528 11.68 18.72 -28.49
C ILE A 528 11.33 19.84 -29.46
N ALA A 529 12.26 20.73 -29.76
CA ALA A 529 12.05 21.85 -30.68
C ALA A 529 11.63 21.43 -32.10
N GLN A 530 12.01 20.23 -32.56
CA GLN A 530 11.60 19.71 -33.87
C GLN A 530 10.20 19.11 -33.91
N LEU A 531 9.60 18.81 -32.73
CA LEU A 531 8.27 18.21 -32.63
C LEU A 531 7.17 19.26 -32.96
N SER A 532 6.13 18.86 -33.65
CA SER A 532 4.93 19.67 -33.83
C SER A 532 4.12 19.76 -32.53
N ASP A 533 3.16 20.69 -32.45
CA ASP A 533 2.23 20.78 -31.33
C ASP A 533 1.40 19.48 -31.20
N ASP A 534 1.00 18.89 -32.32
CA ASP A 534 0.29 17.60 -32.31
C ASP A 534 1.15 16.45 -31.76
N ASP A 535 2.46 16.42 -32.07
CA ASP A 535 3.39 15.43 -31.51
C ASP A 535 3.57 15.63 -29.99
N LEU A 536 3.66 16.88 -29.54
CA LEU A 536 3.74 17.19 -28.11
C LEU A 536 2.47 16.73 -27.40
N ILE A 537 1.28 17.11 -27.90
CA ILE A 537 -0.02 16.69 -27.34
C ILE A 537 -0.13 15.16 -27.30
N HIS A 538 0.34 14.47 -28.34
CA HIS A 538 0.35 13.01 -28.38
C HIS A 538 1.19 12.40 -27.25
N LEU A 539 2.36 12.97 -26.96
CA LEU A 539 3.23 12.51 -25.87
C LEU A 539 2.62 12.67 -24.49
N LEU A 540 1.68 13.59 -24.29
CA LEU A 540 1.02 13.86 -23.02
C LEU A 540 -0.18 12.93 -22.77
N GLY A 541 -0.52 12.06 -23.69
CA GLY A 541 -1.54 11.04 -23.55
C GLY A 541 -0.96 9.63 -23.44
N GLY A 542 -1.58 8.77 -22.64
CA GLY A 542 -1.24 7.35 -22.61
C GLY A 542 -1.43 6.70 -23.97
N GLN A 543 -0.69 5.63 -24.22
CA GLN A 543 -0.66 4.92 -25.50
C GLN A 543 -1.18 3.50 -25.32
N PRO A 544 -1.80 2.92 -26.35
CA PRO A 544 -2.29 1.57 -26.27
C PRO A 544 -1.20 0.54 -25.91
N ASN A 545 -1.63 -0.57 -25.33
CA ASN A 545 -0.76 -1.67 -24.94
C ASN A 545 -0.21 -2.40 -26.20
N THR A 546 1.11 -2.56 -26.24
CA THR A 546 1.82 -3.30 -27.31
C THR A 546 2.54 -4.53 -26.80
N SER A 547 2.33 -4.93 -25.54
CA SER A 547 3.03 -6.03 -24.87
C SER A 547 2.07 -6.98 -24.16
N VAL A 548 2.62 -7.84 -23.31
CA VAL A 548 1.86 -8.76 -22.45
C VAL A 548 1.23 -8.08 -21.22
N SER A 549 1.45 -6.78 -21.05
CA SER A 549 0.92 -5.99 -19.94
C SER A 549 -0.60 -6.00 -19.91
N ASN A 550 -1.16 -5.83 -18.73
CA ASN A 550 -2.60 -5.66 -18.52
C ASN A 550 -3.10 -4.25 -18.80
N THR A 551 -2.21 -3.26 -19.02
CA THR A 551 -2.59 -1.84 -19.12
C THR A 551 -1.82 -1.09 -20.20
N PHE A 552 -1.93 0.23 -20.24
CA PHE A 552 -1.49 1.12 -21.32
C PHE A 552 0.00 1.48 -21.22
N GLY A 553 0.51 2.15 -22.27
CA GLY A 553 1.89 2.64 -22.36
C GLY A 553 1.98 4.16 -22.46
N MET A 554 3.17 4.65 -22.79
CA MET A 554 3.49 6.06 -23.06
C MET A 554 4.51 6.19 -24.20
N GLY A 555 4.73 7.40 -24.67
CA GLY A 555 5.68 7.69 -25.77
C GLY A 555 5.05 7.46 -27.13
N ASN A 556 5.59 6.53 -27.92
CA ASN A 556 5.07 6.11 -29.21
C ASN A 556 5.06 7.22 -30.28
N LEU A 557 6.23 7.77 -30.59
CA LEU A 557 6.45 8.59 -31.78
C LEU A 557 7.51 7.91 -32.69
N PRO A 558 7.10 6.87 -33.44
CA PRO A 558 8.03 6.08 -34.26
C PRO A 558 8.72 6.89 -35.34
N GLU A 559 8.09 7.94 -35.86
CA GLU A 559 8.65 8.87 -36.87
C GLU A 559 9.94 9.57 -36.34
N TYR A 560 10.05 9.74 -35.04
CA TYR A 560 11.21 10.31 -34.35
C TYR A 560 12.01 9.27 -33.55
N GLY A 561 11.66 7.99 -33.65
CA GLY A 561 12.33 6.91 -32.92
C GLY A 561 12.02 6.88 -31.42
N VAL A 562 10.96 7.53 -30.94
CA VAL A 562 10.51 7.43 -29.56
C VAL A 562 9.72 6.13 -29.40
N PRO A 563 10.15 5.21 -28.52
CA PRO A 563 9.49 3.92 -28.37
C PRO A 563 8.14 4.02 -27.64
N THR A 564 7.31 2.99 -27.78
CA THR A 564 6.24 2.72 -26.83
C THR A 564 6.82 2.09 -25.58
N VAL A 565 6.65 2.74 -24.45
CA VAL A 565 7.07 2.25 -23.14
C VAL A 565 5.84 1.76 -22.38
N THR A 566 5.84 0.48 -22.01
CA THR A 566 4.67 -0.15 -21.41
C THR A 566 4.68 0.00 -19.90
N THR A 567 3.51 0.27 -19.31
CA THR A 567 3.27 0.20 -17.87
C THR A 567 2.60 -1.12 -17.50
N ALA A 568 2.67 -1.55 -16.26
CA ALA A 568 1.90 -2.67 -15.72
C ALA A 568 1.50 -2.43 -14.27
N ASP A 569 0.30 -2.91 -13.92
CA ASP A 569 -0.17 -2.97 -12.55
C ASP A 569 0.55 -4.04 -11.72
N GLY A 570 0.18 -4.09 -10.44
CA GLY A 570 0.48 -5.16 -9.53
C GLY A 570 1.31 -4.75 -8.33
N PRO A 571 0.76 -4.01 -7.34
CA PRO A 571 1.49 -3.75 -6.09
C PRO A 571 1.87 -5.01 -5.31
N ALA A 572 1.19 -6.15 -5.55
CA ALA A 572 1.54 -7.46 -4.99
C ALA A 572 2.27 -8.38 -5.98
N GLY A 573 2.80 -7.86 -7.09
CA GLY A 573 3.50 -8.60 -8.14
C GLY A 573 3.15 -8.13 -9.54
N LEU A 574 3.96 -8.44 -10.51
CA LEU A 574 3.72 -8.02 -11.89
C LEU A 574 2.41 -8.60 -12.42
N ARG A 575 1.46 -7.73 -12.78
CA ARG A 575 0.19 -8.13 -13.39
C ARG A 575 0.31 -8.16 -14.91
N LEU A 576 0.15 -9.33 -15.48
CA LEU A 576 0.10 -9.54 -16.93
C LEU A 576 -1.31 -9.92 -17.36
N SER A 577 -1.60 -9.71 -18.65
CA SER A 577 -2.85 -10.19 -19.22
C SER A 577 -2.94 -11.71 -19.09
N PRO A 578 -4.02 -12.27 -18.54
CA PRO A 578 -4.14 -13.72 -18.36
C PRO A 578 -3.97 -14.52 -19.65
N ASP A 579 -4.35 -13.93 -20.79
CA ASP A 579 -4.31 -14.60 -22.10
C ASP A 579 -2.89 -14.71 -22.67
N CYS A 580 -1.89 -14.04 -22.09
CA CYS A 580 -0.51 -14.12 -22.56
C CYS A 580 0.20 -15.43 -22.18
N GLY A 581 -0.37 -16.23 -21.27
CA GLY A 581 0.18 -17.51 -20.82
C GLY A 581 1.40 -17.41 -19.91
N VAL A 582 1.75 -16.20 -19.43
CA VAL A 582 2.86 -15.98 -18.49
C VAL A 582 2.30 -15.84 -17.07
N CYS A 583 2.82 -16.66 -16.16
CA CYS A 583 2.57 -16.55 -14.73
C CYS A 583 3.76 -15.88 -14.06
N THR A 584 3.49 -14.97 -13.12
CA THR A 584 4.50 -14.22 -12.38
C THR A 584 4.49 -14.60 -10.90
N THR A 585 5.40 -14.03 -10.11
CA THR A 585 5.40 -14.23 -8.67
C THR A 585 4.36 -13.34 -8.01
N ALA A 586 3.39 -13.92 -7.29
CA ALA A 586 2.59 -13.14 -6.33
C ALA A 586 3.37 -13.03 -5.02
N TRP A 587 3.76 -11.80 -4.70
CA TRP A 587 4.41 -11.43 -3.46
C TRP A 587 3.38 -11.25 -2.34
N PRO A 588 3.77 -11.25 -1.06
CA PRO A 588 2.90 -10.82 0.02
C PRO A 588 2.34 -9.42 -0.22
N CYS A 589 1.12 -9.17 0.22
CA CYS A 589 0.50 -7.84 0.13
C CYS A 589 1.31 -6.79 0.91
N ALA A 590 1.12 -5.51 0.58
CA ALA A 590 1.91 -4.44 1.18
C ALA A 590 1.75 -4.33 2.70
N THR A 591 0.55 -4.58 3.24
CA THR A 591 0.32 -4.65 4.69
C THR A 591 1.18 -5.72 5.36
N LEU A 592 1.32 -6.90 4.74
CA LEU A 592 2.19 -7.96 5.26
C LEU A 592 3.67 -7.59 5.12
N LEU A 593 4.07 -6.97 4.00
CA LEU A 593 5.43 -6.45 3.84
C LEU A 593 5.75 -5.37 4.88
N ALA A 594 4.77 -4.52 5.23
CA ALA A 594 4.92 -3.55 6.31
C ALA A 594 5.12 -4.23 7.68
N ALA A 595 4.41 -5.33 7.93
CA ALA A 595 4.53 -6.10 9.16
C ALA A 595 5.92 -6.79 9.32
N THR A 596 6.73 -6.84 8.26
CA THR A 596 8.14 -7.29 8.38
C THR A 596 9.01 -6.30 9.14
N TRP A 597 8.72 -5.00 9.07
CA TRP A 597 9.56 -3.90 9.57
C TRP A 597 11.02 -3.98 9.09
N ASP A 598 11.24 -4.60 7.94
CA ASP A 598 12.56 -4.91 7.39
C ASP A 598 12.77 -4.21 6.05
N ARG A 599 13.51 -3.10 6.07
CA ARG A 599 13.81 -2.29 4.87
C ARG A 599 14.64 -3.06 3.86
N GLU A 600 15.59 -3.88 4.32
CA GLU A 600 16.48 -4.63 3.42
C GLU A 600 15.73 -5.76 2.70
N LEU A 601 14.85 -6.45 3.41
CA LEU A 601 14.00 -7.48 2.82
C LEU A 601 13.05 -6.89 1.78
N VAL A 602 12.41 -5.76 2.09
CA VAL A 602 11.50 -5.07 1.17
C VAL A 602 12.24 -4.57 -0.08
N GLU A 603 13.48 -4.04 0.06
CA GLU A 603 14.31 -3.62 -1.06
C GLU A 603 14.66 -4.82 -1.97
N LYS A 604 15.00 -5.97 -1.39
CA LYS A 604 15.24 -7.22 -2.14
C LYS A 604 14.00 -7.69 -2.89
N VAL A 605 12.82 -7.63 -2.26
CA VAL A 605 11.54 -7.95 -2.92
C VAL A 605 11.29 -7.01 -4.10
N GLY A 606 11.51 -5.71 -3.92
CA GLY A 606 11.39 -4.71 -5.00
C GLY A 606 12.31 -5.00 -6.18
N ALA A 607 13.57 -5.33 -5.90
CA ALA A 607 14.54 -5.66 -6.95
C ALA A 607 14.17 -6.96 -7.71
N ALA A 608 13.75 -8.00 -6.98
CA ALA A 608 13.35 -9.26 -7.59
C ALA A 608 12.10 -9.11 -8.47
N ALA A 609 11.06 -8.44 -7.95
CA ALA A 609 9.84 -8.17 -8.69
C ALA A 609 10.13 -7.32 -9.95
N ALA A 610 10.96 -6.29 -9.85
CA ALA A 610 11.37 -5.48 -11.00
C ALA A 610 12.19 -6.26 -12.03
N GLY A 611 12.92 -7.29 -11.61
CA GLY A 611 13.55 -8.26 -12.52
C GLY A 611 12.51 -8.93 -13.42
N GLU A 612 11.37 -9.34 -12.88
CA GLU A 612 10.25 -9.91 -13.65
C GLU A 612 9.63 -8.86 -14.59
N VAL A 613 9.46 -7.62 -14.12
CA VAL A 613 8.95 -6.52 -14.93
C VAL A 613 9.87 -6.30 -16.16
N LYS A 614 11.16 -6.20 -15.92
CA LYS A 614 12.16 -5.99 -16.98
C LYS A 614 12.22 -7.16 -17.96
N GLU A 615 12.18 -8.40 -17.48
CA GLU A 615 12.22 -9.60 -18.32
C GLU A 615 11.01 -9.67 -19.27
N ASN A 616 9.83 -9.26 -18.81
CA ASN A 616 8.61 -9.22 -19.60
C ASN A 616 8.46 -7.95 -20.44
N ASN A 617 9.56 -7.23 -20.64
CA ASN A 617 9.64 -6.06 -21.51
C ASN A 617 8.74 -4.89 -21.10
N ILE A 618 8.45 -4.78 -19.81
CA ILE A 618 7.74 -3.66 -19.19
C ILE A 618 8.77 -2.79 -18.52
N ALA A 619 8.61 -1.48 -18.59
CA ALA A 619 9.61 -0.55 -18.09
C ALA A 619 9.10 0.36 -16.97
N VAL A 620 7.79 0.45 -16.78
CA VAL A 620 7.17 1.23 -15.73
C VAL A 620 6.23 0.33 -14.92
N TRP A 621 6.53 0.15 -13.65
CA TRP A 621 5.69 -0.64 -12.75
C TRP A 621 4.87 0.29 -11.85
N LEU A 622 3.54 0.12 -11.84
CA LEU A 622 2.60 0.96 -11.11
C LEU A 622 2.52 0.55 -9.63
N ALA A 623 3.67 0.62 -8.98
CA ALA A 623 3.91 0.25 -7.59
C ALA A 623 5.09 1.08 -7.02
N PRO A 624 5.14 1.26 -5.67
CA PRO A 624 4.20 0.86 -4.63
C PRO A 624 3.00 1.81 -4.45
N ALA A 625 1.92 1.31 -3.85
CA ALA A 625 0.80 2.12 -3.39
C ALA A 625 1.01 2.47 -1.90
N VAL A 626 0.90 3.76 -1.51
CA VAL A 626 1.40 4.23 -0.20
C VAL A 626 0.44 5.13 0.59
N ASN A 627 -0.85 5.09 0.26
CA ASN A 627 -1.84 5.78 1.10
C ASN A 627 -1.88 5.16 2.50
N LEU A 628 -2.28 5.92 3.51
CA LEU A 628 -2.32 5.42 4.89
C LEU A 628 -3.58 4.58 5.15
N HIS A 629 -3.49 3.65 6.11
CA HIS A 629 -4.63 2.96 6.68
C HIS A 629 -5.38 3.92 7.63
N ARG A 630 -6.17 4.83 7.03
CA ARG A 630 -6.98 5.77 7.80
C ARG A 630 -8.16 5.08 8.48
N SER A 631 -8.82 4.19 7.77
CA SER A 631 -10.02 3.49 8.22
C SER A 631 -9.98 2.02 7.84
N PRO A 632 -10.45 1.10 8.71
CA PRO A 632 -10.62 -0.31 8.36
C PRO A 632 -11.57 -0.56 7.19
N PHE A 633 -12.43 0.39 6.86
CA PHE A 633 -13.38 0.25 5.74
C PHE A 633 -12.73 0.28 4.37
N CYS A 634 -11.61 0.96 4.18
CA CYS A 634 -11.02 1.11 2.84
C CYS A 634 -10.64 -0.24 2.23
N GLY A 635 -11.25 -0.59 1.11
CA GLY A 635 -11.07 -1.88 0.44
C GLY A 635 -9.66 -2.11 -0.10
N ARG A 636 -8.88 -1.05 -0.31
CA ARG A 636 -7.50 -1.09 -0.81
C ARG A 636 -6.43 -1.13 0.28
N ASN A 637 -6.79 -1.20 1.57
CA ASN A 637 -5.79 -1.27 2.64
C ASN A 637 -4.79 -2.42 2.46
N PHE A 638 -5.19 -3.56 1.85
CA PHE A 638 -4.27 -4.68 1.59
C PHE A 638 -3.03 -4.28 0.78
N GLU A 639 -3.14 -3.32 -0.15
CA GLU A 639 -2.05 -2.85 -0.99
C GLU A 639 -1.35 -1.59 -0.44
N TYR A 640 -1.87 -1.02 0.64
CA TYR A 640 -1.24 0.04 1.40
C TYR A 640 -0.43 -0.56 2.57
N TRP A 641 0.37 0.26 3.26
CA TRP A 641 1.37 -0.28 4.17
C TRP A 641 0.95 -0.26 5.63
N SER A 642 0.55 0.91 6.16
CA SER A 642 0.38 1.12 7.59
C SER A 642 -0.47 2.35 7.90
N GLU A 643 -0.95 2.44 9.15
CA GLU A 643 -1.50 3.68 9.72
C GLU A 643 -0.42 4.74 10.01
N ASP A 644 0.86 4.35 9.99
CA ASP A 644 1.99 5.23 10.30
C ASP A 644 2.72 5.70 9.03
N PRO A 645 2.88 7.04 8.81
CA PRO A 645 3.51 7.57 7.62
C PRO A 645 5.03 7.33 7.57
N LEU A 646 5.72 7.23 8.72
CA LEU A 646 7.16 6.94 8.74
C LEU A 646 7.42 5.49 8.33
N LEU A 647 6.70 4.53 8.92
CA LEU A 647 6.81 3.12 8.56
C LEU A 647 6.52 2.92 7.09
N THR A 648 5.39 3.50 6.60
CA THR A 648 5.01 3.48 5.19
C THR A 648 6.10 4.07 4.30
N GLY A 649 6.58 5.28 4.60
CA GLY A 649 7.56 5.99 3.77
C GLY A 649 8.91 5.28 3.70
N LYS A 650 9.41 4.76 4.82
CA LYS A 650 10.70 4.06 4.89
C LYS A 650 10.69 2.72 4.15
N LEU A 651 9.63 1.93 4.32
CA LEU A 651 9.51 0.61 3.67
C LEU A 651 9.19 0.75 2.17
N ALA A 652 8.23 1.59 1.82
CA ALA A 652 7.92 1.85 0.42
C ALA A 652 9.08 2.55 -0.31
N GLY A 653 9.84 3.41 0.36
CA GLY A 653 11.09 3.98 -0.17
C GLY A 653 12.15 2.91 -0.46
N ALA A 654 12.28 1.91 0.39
CA ALA A 654 13.13 0.73 0.13
C ALA A 654 12.64 -0.05 -1.10
N MET A 655 11.32 -0.27 -1.22
CA MET A 655 10.73 -0.89 -2.42
C MET A 655 11.08 -0.11 -3.69
N VAL A 656 10.95 1.22 -3.68
CA VAL A 656 11.31 2.10 -4.81
C VAL A 656 12.77 1.95 -5.19
N ARG A 657 13.70 1.96 -4.22
CA ARG A 657 15.13 1.75 -4.51
C ARG A 657 15.40 0.39 -5.14
N GLY A 658 14.77 -0.66 -4.59
CA GLY A 658 14.84 -2.01 -5.15
C GLY A 658 14.37 -2.06 -6.60
N ILE A 659 13.19 -1.50 -6.90
CA ILE A 659 12.63 -1.43 -8.25
C ILE A 659 13.58 -0.70 -9.20
N GLN A 660 14.01 0.50 -8.83
CA GLN A 660 14.83 1.36 -9.70
C GLN A 660 16.26 0.86 -9.88
N SER A 661 16.77 0.02 -8.96
CA SER A 661 18.06 -0.66 -9.12
C SER A 661 18.11 -1.57 -10.34
N GLN A 662 16.95 -2.00 -10.84
CA GLN A 662 16.79 -2.82 -12.04
C GLN A 662 16.53 -1.99 -13.32
N HIS A 663 16.64 -0.67 -13.26
CA HIS A 663 16.32 0.26 -14.34
C HIS A 663 14.83 0.17 -14.78
N VAL A 664 13.93 -0.14 -13.86
CA VAL A 664 12.48 -0.09 -14.00
C VAL A 664 11.98 1.13 -13.25
N ALA A 665 11.08 1.90 -13.85
CA ALA A 665 10.48 3.04 -13.17
C ALA A 665 9.46 2.56 -12.11
N ALA A 666 9.69 2.91 -10.86
CA ALA A 666 8.68 2.82 -9.83
C ALA A 666 7.67 3.96 -9.98
N THR A 667 6.38 3.66 -9.83
CA THR A 667 5.31 4.66 -9.83
C THR A 667 4.63 4.67 -8.46
N VAL A 668 4.97 5.64 -7.64
CA VAL A 668 4.39 5.77 -6.29
C VAL A 668 2.98 6.34 -6.39
N LYS A 669 2.00 5.67 -5.76
CA LYS A 669 0.57 5.97 -5.90
C LYS A 669 -0.19 5.84 -4.58
N HIS A 670 -1.34 6.45 -4.40
CA HIS A 670 -2.02 7.45 -5.23
C HIS A 670 -1.91 8.81 -4.54
N PHE A 671 -1.32 9.79 -5.18
CA PHE A 671 -0.97 11.09 -4.58
C PHE A 671 -2.11 12.09 -4.76
N ALA A 672 -2.93 12.39 -3.70
CA ALA A 672 -2.88 11.89 -2.34
C ALA A 672 -4.30 11.61 -1.81
N CYS A 673 -4.41 11.14 -0.56
CA CYS A 673 -5.69 11.00 0.16
C CYS A 673 -6.70 10.03 -0.48
N ASN A 674 -6.26 9.00 -1.21
CA ASN A 674 -7.14 7.94 -1.70
C ASN A 674 -7.42 6.92 -0.58
N ASN A 675 -8.20 7.31 0.42
CA ASN A 675 -8.51 6.53 1.62
C ASN A 675 -9.96 6.01 1.64
N LYS A 676 -10.71 6.21 0.55
CA LYS A 676 -12.08 5.77 0.36
C LYS A 676 -12.29 5.40 -1.10
N GLU A 677 -12.84 4.21 -1.37
CA GLU A 677 -13.08 3.72 -2.72
C GLU A 677 -14.47 4.09 -3.25
N THR A 678 -15.45 4.24 -2.38
CA THR A 678 -16.81 4.64 -2.74
C THR A 678 -16.79 5.99 -3.44
N ASN A 679 -17.27 6.02 -4.70
CA ASN A 679 -17.34 7.22 -5.54
C ASN A 679 -16.01 7.98 -5.64
N ARG A 680 -14.89 7.27 -5.67
CA ARG A 680 -13.52 7.81 -5.54
C ARG A 680 -13.16 8.88 -6.57
N LYS A 681 -13.79 8.88 -7.77
CA LYS A 681 -13.55 9.90 -8.81
C LYS A 681 -14.23 11.23 -8.55
N HIS A 682 -15.21 11.27 -7.63
CA HIS A 682 -16.02 12.44 -7.33
C HIS A 682 -16.08 12.76 -5.84
N SER A 683 -15.51 11.92 -4.98
CA SER A 683 -15.51 12.13 -3.53
C SER A 683 -14.44 13.14 -3.13
N ASP A 684 -14.84 14.11 -2.30
CA ASP A 684 -13.97 15.15 -1.76
C ASP A 684 -13.39 14.72 -0.40
N SER A 685 -12.09 14.51 -0.34
CA SER A 685 -11.33 14.29 0.90
C SER A 685 -11.11 15.64 1.58
N ARG A 686 -11.96 15.96 2.57
CA ARG A 686 -11.91 17.20 3.33
C ARG A 686 -10.98 17.05 4.52
N VAL A 687 -9.82 17.65 4.46
CA VAL A 687 -8.73 17.40 5.40
C VAL A 687 -8.01 18.70 5.75
N SER A 688 -7.54 18.84 7.01
CA SER A 688 -6.74 20.00 7.42
C SER A 688 -5.38 20.00 6.74
N GLN A 689 -4.77 21.18 6.55
CA GLN A 689 -3.39 21.26 6.04
C GLN A 689 -2.41 20.55 6.96
N ARG A 690 -2.65 20.57 8.27
CA ARG A 690 -1.83 19.87 9.25
C ARG A 690 -1.85 18.37 9.03
N ALA A 691 -3.03 17.74 8.95
CA ALA A 691 -3.15 16.31 8.71
C ALA A 691 -2.60 15.90 7.33
N LEU A 692 -2.79 16.74 6.30
CA LEU A 692 -2.18 16.51 4.99
C LEU A 692 -0.66 16.39 5.11
N ARG A 693 -0.02 17.35 5.79
CA ARG A 693 1.44 17.45 5.86
C ARG A 693 2.06 16.47 6.84
N GLU A 694 1.44 16.27 8.00
CA GLU A 694 2.00 15.37 9.03
C GLU A 694 1.69 13.89 8.77
N LEU A 695 0.60 13.56 8.03
CA LEU A 695 0.17 12.18 7.79
C LEU A 695 0.07 11.83 6.31
N TYR A 696 -0.95 12.34 5.60
CA TYR A 696 -1.38 11.79 4.31
C TYR A 696 -0.40 12.02 3.16
N MET A 697 0.40 13.08 3.21
CA MET A 697 1.47 13.34 2.25
C MET A 697 2.86 12.97 2.80
N ARG A 698 3.02 12.75 4.12
CA ARG A 698 4.32 12.54 4.74
C ARG A 698 5.05 11.30 4.20
N ALA A 699 4.34 10.20 3.97
CA ALA A 699 4.95 9.01 3.38
C ALA A 699 5.51 9.29 1.97
N PHE A 700 4.78 10.03 1.15
CA PHE A 700 5.23 10.46 -0.18
C PHE A 700 6.45 11.37 -0.09
N GLU A 701 6.45 12.33 0.83
CA GLU A 701 7.59 13.22 1.05
C GLU A 701 8.86 12.43 1.40
N ILE A 702 8.75 11.48 2.34
CA ILE A 702 9.88 10.61 2.72
C ILE A 702 10.42 9.86 1.49
N ILE A 703 9.52 9.26 0.68
CA ILE A 703 9.90 8.52 -0.51
C ILE A 703 10.56 9.43 -1.56
N VAL A 704 10.00 10.62 -1.79
CA VAL A 704 10.59 11.59 -2.73
C VAL A 704 11.98 12.00 -2.29
N ARG A 705 12.15 12.36 -1.02
CA ARG A 705 13.45 12.82 -0.50
C ARG A 705 14.51 11.72 -0.45
N GLU A 706 14.13 10.48 -0.11
CA GLU A 706 15.08 9.39 0.14
C GLU A 706 15.29 8.44 -1.05
N ALA A 707 14.31 8.27 -1.91
CA ALA A 707 14.35 7.29 -3.00
C ALA A 707 14.17 7.90 -4.39
N GLN A 708 13.73 9.15 -4.51
CA GLN A 708 13.56 9.86 -5.79
C GLN A 708 12.83 8.98 -6.83
N PRO A 709 11.54 8.67 -6.64
CA PRO A 709 10.80 7.83 -7.58
C PRO A 709 10.78 8.45 -8.97
N TRP A 710 10.89 7.62 -10.02
CA TRP A 710 10.90 8.14 -11.39
C TRP A 710 9.53 8.55 -11.87
N ALA A 711 8.47 7.99 -11.28
CA ALA A 711 7.10 8.38 -11.54
C ALA A 711 6.26 8.45 -10.25
N ILE A 712 5.25 9.32 -10.26
CA ILE A 712 4.19 9.43 -9.25
C ILE A 712 2.86 9.42 -10.00
N MET A 713 1.85 8.74 -9.43
CA MET A 713 0.49 8.75 -9.95
C MET A 713 -0.39 9.62 -9.05
N SER A 714 -1.00 10.67 -9.64
CA SER A 714 -2.00 11.48 -8.96
C SER A 714 -3.28 10.69 -8.73
N SER A 715 -3.94 10.91 -7.58
CA SER A 715 -5.15 10.16 -7.21
C SER A 715 -6.40 10.63 -7.95
N TYR A 716 -7.45 9.82 -7.92
CA TYR A 716 -8.75 10.15 -8.50
C TYR A 716 -9.50 11.25 -7.77
N ASN A 717 -9.42 11.24 -6.44
CA ASN A 717 -10.29 12.01 -5.57
C ASN A 717 -10.06 13.52 -5.66
N ILE A 718 -11.07 14.25 -5.19
CA ILE A 718 -10.99 15.66 -4.90
C ILE A 718 -10.32 15.82 -3.52
N ILE A 719 -9.53 16.86 -3.34
CA ILE A 719 -8.93 17.23 -2.05
C ILE A 719 -9.31 18.68 -1.79
N ASN A 720 -10.06 18.92 -0.72
CA ASN A 720 -10.50 20.26 -0.32
C ASN A 720 -11.13 21.08 -1.46
N GLY A 721 -11.95 20.40 -2.29
CA GLY A 721 -12.69 21.02 -3.39
C GLY A 721 -11.95 21.06 -4.73
N GLN A 722 -10.69 20.59 -4.82
CA GLN A 722 -9.93 20.57 -6.08
C GLN A 722 -9.51 19.15 -6.45
N ARG A 723 -9.66 18.74 -7.72
CA ARG A 723 -9.18 17.44 -8.18
C ARG A 723 -7.67 17.33 -8.00
N ALA A 724 -7.21 16.21 -7.43
CA ALA A 724 -5.80 15.99 -7.14
C ALA A 724 -4.91 16.16 -8.40
N SER A 725 -5.35 15.65 -9.56
CA SER A 725 -4.59 15.77 -10.81
C SER A 725 -4.61 17.17 -11.45
N GLU A 726 -5.54 18.05 -11.06
CA GLU A 726 -5.62 19.46 -11.51
C GLU A 726 -5.05 20.46 -10.49
N SER A 727 -4.55 19.98 -9.35
CA SER A 727 -4.10 20.84 -8.27
C SER A 727 -2.65 21.30 -8.44
N LYS A 728 -2.46 22.55 -8.87
CA LYS A 728 -1.14 23.18 -8.93
C LYS A 728 -0.49 23.21 -7.53
N GLU A 729 -1.26 23.53 -6.49
CA GLU A 729 -0.76 23.53 -5.10
C GLU A 729 -0.19 22.18 -4.69
N LEU A 730 -0.87 21.07 -5.07
CA LEU A 730 -0.40 19.73 -4.77
C LEU A 730 0.81 19.31 -5.61
N LEU A 731 0.70 19.45 -6.95
CA LEU A 731 1.64 18.87 -7.89
C LEU A 731 2.85 19.75 -8.21
N THR A 732 2.69 21.07 -8.15
CA THR A 732 3.79 22.00 -8.40
C THR A 732 4.33 22.56 -7.11
N ASP A 733 3.50 23.31 -6.34
CA ASP A 733 4.00 24.05 -5.19
C ASP A 733 4.55 23.09 -4.11
N ILE A 734 3.83 22.04 -3.75
CA ILE A 734 4.27 21.07 -2.73
C ILE A 734 5.24 20.05 -3.32
N LEU A 735 4.79 19.26 -4.31
CA LEU A 735 5.58 18.13 -4.79
C LEU A 735 6.89 18.55 -5.43
N ARG A 736 6.87 19.56 -6.34
CA ARG A 736 8.04 19.95 -7.11
C ARG A 736 8.88 21.04 -6.42
N GLU A 737 8.25 22.11 -5.93
CA GLU A 737 9.00 23.24 -5.38
C GLU A 737 9.46 22.98 -3.94
N GLU A 738 8.57 22.48 -3.05
CA GLU A 738 8.96 22.24 -1.65
C GLU A 738 9.78 20.94 -1.49
N TRP A 739 9.41 19.86 -2.19
CA TRP A 739 10.11 18.56 -2.03
C TRP A 739 11.21 18.31 -3.05
N GLY A 740 11.28 19.13 -4.12
CA GLY A 740 12.32 18.99 -5.16
C GLY A 740 12.10 17.79 -6.09
N TYR A 741 10.84 17.38 -6.32
CA TYR A 741 10.55 16.26 -7.22
C TYR A 741 10.74 16.66 -8.69
N THR A 742 11.53 15.91 -9.42
CA THR A 742 11.84 16.16 -10.84
C THR A 742 11.29 15.11 -11.80
N GLY A 743 10.70 14.04 -11.27
CA GLY A 743 10.20 12.93 -12.08
C GLY A 743 8.86 13.20 -12.78
N LEU A 744 8.37 12.18 -13.46
CA LEU A 744 7.09 12.18 -14.16
C LEU A 744 5.93 12.13 -13.16
N VAL A 745 4.88 12.94 -13.39
CA VAL A 745 3.57 12.77 -12.77
C VAL A 745 2.59 12.29 -13.83
N MET A 746 1.94 11.15 -13.56
CA MET A 746 0.86 10.64 -14.41
C MET A 746 -0.46 10.63 -13.64
N THR A 747 -1.58 10.67 -14.35
CA THR A 747 -2.89 10.49 -13.73
C THR A 747 -3.16 9.02 -13.42
N ASP A 748 -4.09 8.75 -12.50
CA ASP A 748 -4.78 7.48 -12.48
C ASP A 748 -5.69 7.34 -13.74
N TRP A 749 -6.15 6.10 -14.03
CA TRP A 749 -6.77 5.73 -15.32
C TRP A 749 -8.17 6.32 -15.49
N TRP A 750 -8.43 6.94 -16.65
CA TRP A 750 -9.74 7.49 -17.00
C TRP A 750 -10.35 8.40 -15.94
N ASN A 751 -9.52 9.25 -15.33
CA ASN A 751 -10.03 10.27 -14.42
C ASN A 751 -10.90 11.30 -15.17
N ARG A 752 -11.73 12.04 -14.41
CA ARG A 752 -12.69 13.02 -14.96
C ARG A 752 -12.15 14.45 -15.02
N ALA A 753 -10.85 14.62 -14.95
CA ALA A 753 -10.19 15.93 -14.96
C ALA A 753 -10.03 16.48 -16.40
N GLU A 754 -9.96 17.79 -16.49
CA GLU A 754 -9.65 18.49 -17.73
C GLU A 754 -8.16 18.42 -18.06
N HIS A 755 -7.81 17.84 -19.20
CA HIS A 755 -6.41 17.59 -19.58
C HIS A 755 -5.57 18.87 -19.58
N TYR A 756 -6.11 20.01 -20.06
CA TYR A 756 -5.37 21.26 -20.06
C TYR A 756 -5.08 21.78 -18.64
N LYS A 757 -5.98 21.57 -17.67
CA LYS A 757 -5.72 21.93 -16.28
C LYS A 757 -4.68 21.03 -15.64
N GLU A 758 -4.70 19.74 -15.97
CA GLU A 758 -3.68 18.78 -15.51
C GLU A 758 -2.29 19.20 -15.99
N ILE A 759 -2.14 19.62 -17.26
CA ILE A 759 -0.90 20.17 -17.81
C ILE A 759 -0.42 21.36 -17.00
N LEU A 760 -1.30 22.33 -16.75
CA LEU A 760 -0.97 23.55 -15.99
C LEU A 760 -0.66 23.27 -14.51
N ALA A 761 -1.23 22.20 -13.96
CA ALA A 761 -0.96 21.79 -12.58
C ALA A 761 0.39 21.06 -12.41
N GLY A 762 1.02 20.61 -13.50
CA GLY A 762 2.26 19.84 -13.46
C GLY A 762 2.04 18.32 -13.45
N ASN A 763 0.85 17.86 -13.87
CA ASN A 763 0.59 16.46 -14.22
C ASN A 763 0.97 16.26 -15.69
N ASP A 764 1.99 15.47 -15.95
CA ASP A 764 2.67 15.45 -17.24
C ASP A 764 2.02 14.49 -18.26
N LEU A 765 1.33 13.47 -17.78
CA LEU A 765 0.80 12.40 -18.61
C LEU A 765 -0.60 11.99 -18.18
N LYS A 766 -1.57 12.12 -19.06
CA LYS A 766 -2.95 11.66 -18.79
C LYS A 766 -3.14 10.21 -19.21
N MET A 767 -3.44 9.34 -18.26
CA MET A 767 -3.69 7.90 -18.48
C MET A 767 -5.21 7.61 -18.46
N ALA A 768 -5.70 6.59 -19.21
CA ALA A 768 -4.99 5.68 -20.10
C ALA A 768 -4.65 6.31 -21.46
N ASN A 769 -5.34 7.36 -21.83
CA ASN A 769 -5.16 8.15 -23.07
C ASN A 769 -5.48 9.61 -22.77
N GLY A 770 -4.87 10.53 -23.52
CA GLY A 770 -5.14 11.94 -23.39
C GLY A 770 -6.45 12.36 -24.05
N TYR A 771 -6.77 13.66 -23.95
CA TYR A 771 -7.86 14.31 -24.66
C TYR A 771 -7.30 15.32 -25.67
N PRO A 772 -6.73 14.88 -26.81
CA PRO A 772 -6.01 15.75 -27.73
C PRO A 772 -6.85 16.94 -28.20
N GLU A 773 -8.12 16.70 -28.54
CA GLU A 773 -9.01 17.75 -29.04
C GLU A 773 -9.30 18.84 -27.99
N ARG A 774 -9.32 18.46 -26.70
CA ARG A 774 -9.50 19.41 -25.62
C ARG A 774 -8.25 20.22 -25.37
N VAL A 775 -7.08 19.65 -25.52
CA VAL A 775 -5.80 20.37 -25.42
C VAL A 775 -5.66 21.34 -26.59
N GLN A 776 -5.99 20.91 -27.82
CA GLN A 776 -5.99 21.80 -29.01
C GLN A 776 -6.96 22.97 -28.83
N ALA A 777 -8.19 22.73 -28.37
CA ALA A 777 -9.16 23.78 -28.09
C ALA A 777 -8.67 24.74 -26.99
N ALA A 778 -8.00 24.24 -25.96
CA ALA A 778 -7.41 25.06 -24.90
C ALA A 778 -6.26 25.91 -25.44
N MET A 779 -5.44 25.42 -26.37
CA MET A 779 -4.40 26.19 -27.06
C MET A 779 -5.00 27.30 -27.92
N GLU A 780 -6.04 27.00 -28.68
CA GLU A 780 -6.74 27.99 -29.50
C GLU A 780 -7.33 29.14 -28.67
N LEU A 781 -7.76 28.85 -27.43
CA LEU A 781 -8.25 29.84 -26.48
C LEU A 781 -7.12 30.53 -25.69
N GLY A 782 -5.86 30.14 -25.91
CA GLY A 782 -4.71 30.67 -25.16
C GLY A 782 -4.66 30.26 -23.68
N LEU A 783 -5.36 29.19 -23.30
CA LEU A 783 -5.35 28.64 -21.93
C LEU A 783 -4.08 27.83 -21.64
N VAL A 784 -3.52 27.17 -22.64
CA VAL A 784 -2.30 26.39 -22.63
C VAL A 784 -1.41 26.84 -23.77
N THR A 785 -0.12 26.96 -23.53
CA THR A 785 0.87 27.35 -24.53
C THR A 785 1.73 26.14 -24.95
N ARG A 786 2.42 26.28 -26.09
CA ARG A 786 3.42 25.28 -26.52
C ARG A 786 4.46 25.04 -25.44
N SER A 787 4.91 26.07 -24.72
CA SER A 787 5.90 25.92 -23.64
C SER A 787 5.39 25.02 -22.52
N ASP A 788 4.09 25.06 -22.16
CA ASP A 788 3.50 24.17 -21.15
C ASP A 788 3.53 22.72 -21.59
N LEU A 789 3.25 22.46 -22.90
CA LEU A 789 3.36 21.11 -23.49
C LEU A 789 4.80 20.61 -23.47
N GLU A 790 5.77 21.46 -23.84
CA GLU A 790 7.19 21.11 -23.87
C GLU A 790 7.72 20.70 -22.50
N VAL A 791 7.26 21.36 -21.41
CA VAL A 791 7.61 21.01 -20.03
C VAL A 791 7.14 19.60 -19.68
N CYS A 792 5.90 19.26 -19.99
CA CYS A 792 5.35 17.92 -19.74
C CYS A 792 5.99 16.86 -20.62
N ALA A 793 6.12 17.12 -21.94
CA ALA A 793 6.76 16.20 -22.89
C ALA A 793 8.22 15.90 -22.52
N ARG A 794 8.95 16.89 -22.03
CA ARG A 794 10.32 16.72 -21.50
C ARG A 794 10.36 15.63 -20.44
N ARG A 795 9.48 15.67 -19.44
CA ARG A 795 9.49 14.69 -18.33
C ARG A 795 9.12 13.29 -18.78
N VAL A 796 8.21 13.18 -19.76
CA VAL A 796 7.90 11.90 -20.43
C VAL A 796 9.16 11.34 -21.11
N LEU A 797 9.85 12.15 -21.89
CA LEU A 797 11.05 11.75 -22.62
C LEU A 797 12.23 11.47 -21.69
N GLU A 798 12.41 12.27 -20.64
CA GLU A 798 13.43 12.02 -19.58
C GLU A 798 13.20 10.68 -18.88
N LEU A 799 11.94 10.31 -18.59
CA LEU A 799 11.67 8.98 -18.03
C LEU A 799 12.07 7.88 -19.01
N ILE A 800 11.74 8.03 -20.29
CA ILE A 800 12.13 7.05 -21.33
C ILE A 800 13.67 6.92 -21.41
N LEU A 801 14.42 8.03 -21.25
CA LEU A 801 15.88 8.01 -21.27
C LEU A 801 16.50 7.33 -20.04
N LYS A 802 15.80 7.32 -18.89
CA LYS A 802 16.27 6.67 -17.66
C LYS A 802 16.15 5.14 -17.68
N ILE A 803 15.13 4.62 -18.35
CA ILE A 803 14.93 3.16 -18.42
C ILE A 803 15.98 2.54 -19.34
N ASP A 804 16.45 1.32 -18.97
CA ASP A 804 17.50 0.60 -19.75
C ASP A 804 16.88 -0.49 -20.64
#